data_805de995b679c96ac8b8934f98d7c10a
#
_entry.id   805de995b679c96ac8b8934f98d7c10a
#
_cell.length_a   1.000
_cell.length_b   1.000
_cell.length_c   1.000
_cell.angle_alpha   90.00
_cell.angle_beta   90.00
_cell.angle_gamma   90.00
#
_symmetry.space_group_name_H-M   'P 1'
#
loop_
_entity.id
_entity.type
_entity.pdbx_description
1 polymer ?
#
loop_
_entity_poly.entity_id
_entity_poly.type
_entity_poly.pdbx_seq_one_letter_code
_entity_poly.pdbx_strand_id
1 'polypeptide(L)'
;MVSSTISHYRIVKRLGAGGMGEVFLAEDMKLARKVAIKLLPTESIGDDQARRRLIREAKAAAILDHANICAVYEVNEENNCTFIVMQYVEGETLASRITDHPLSTEEAIDIAAQVAEALAEAHSHGVIHRDIKPQNIILTARRRVKVLDFGLAKIVQQGEALDSSAITQSQFTDTGRIAGTPAYMSPERLRGEPADPRSDLFSLGVVLYECCTGRSPFPGINQMDVCASVVHVDPPPPSQLNPSVPPELDAITMKALAKKAETRYQSATEMQADLLKLREVSHASDEPRTPISWLKARSLRLRISAGLSTALRPRASITFGLVTVPLVVVLAILLPPRFWHAGPHQPLAEAKGWYERGAAALRDGAYYQASKMLEKSVELDDKFALAHARLAEAYTEIDYTDRAKDEVMRAGYLVPDRAVLSEEDANYLSAITATVMRDSTTAVEHYRKISELATDQEKPSVYVDLGRSYEKNEDLDKAMESYQEAIRRDPQSGAAFLRLGILYGRKQNLRNATEAFEKAEAIYQTLTNTEGVAEVRYQRGTLLNTMGRLEEAHAELQRALDVTQTPSKNDYQQIKIRILLQLSNVSYNAGETAQAREYANQGIEIAQANGIEALATDGLIDLGNTFLFRGEFDEAEKYLKQALDFARRGKAHRTEARAILQLGSLNVQRDNPDEGIPLIEKALTFYQPRGYNKETSRALVLLGRAHCQKGDYETALQILERQLQLARDLGDQSEVASSHQSIGILLVEYQERYPEALAHFDESCGINERIGRKSNLGFDLMNRGTMLWQLGHYDEAGKVLPRALSIADSREAGNKELVAWVYLSDAQMALSKRHFAEARTKSQQALHLARTQFKELEIRANSTLGLVSALSGTPREGKELCERAVTSARDSGIPKLLSDTLLSLAEALVESRDSQNGLRIALEAQARFEHSAQLDSEWRAWLIAARASQLAADESAMHDQASRAAGVLSNIQQWWGADAYAIYAARPDVQIYRRQIEQMLTVSK
;
A
#
# COMPACT_ATOMS: atom_id res chain seq x y z
N MET A 1 9.11 1.99 -38.85
CA MET A 1 8.56 2.91 -39.81
C MET A 1 7.04 2.88 -39.64
N VAL A 2 6.49 3.87 -39.01
CA VAL A 2 5.09 3.85 -38.57
C VAL A 2 4.33 4.85 -39.44
N SER A 3 3.66 4.37 -40.45
CA SER A 3 2.54 5.11 -41.06
C SER A 3 1.26 4.66 -40.36
N SER A 4 1.08 5.02 -39.10
CA SER A 4 -0.16 4.82 -38.38
C SER A 4 -0.93 6.15 -38.38
N THR A 5 -2.20 6.07 -38.74
CA THR A 5 -3.15 7.18 -38.68
C THR A 5 -3.94 7.02 -37.40
N ILE A 6 -4.09 8.08 -36.62
CA ILE A 6 -4.95 8.12 -35.44
C ILE A 6 -6.08 9.08 -35.79
N SER A 7 -7.30 8.59 -35.91
CA SER A 7 -8.43 9.35 -36.45
C SER A 7 -8.09 9.93 -37.87
N HIS A 8 -8.15 11.21 -38.02
CA HIS A 8 -7.77 11.90 -39.26
C HIS A 8 -6.38 12.56 -39.20
N TYR A 9 -5.56 12.15 -38.21
CA TYR A 9 -4.20 12.65 -38.01
C TYR A 9 -3.17 11.62 -38.48
N ARG A 10 -2.33 12.01 -39.41
CA ARG A 10 -1.22 11.21 -39.94
C ARG A 10 0.03 11.45 -39.10
N ILE A 11 0.52 10.44 -38.41
CA ILE A 11 1.75 10.51 -37.60
C ILE A 11 2.96 10.70 -38.52
N VAL A 12 3.76 11.74 -38.26
CA VAL A 12 4.94 12.07 -39.03
C VAL A 12 6.21 11.59 -38.36
N LYS A 13 6.40 11.94 -37.08
CA LYS A 13 7.55 11.51 -36.25
C LYS A 13 7.24 11.64 -34.76
N ARG A 14 7.95 10.90 -33.96
CA ARG A 14 7.96 11.04 -32.48
C ARG A 14 8.75 12.30 -32.10
N LEU A 15 8.16 13.14 -31.24
CA LEU A 15 8.81 14.36 -30.70
C LEU A 15 9.45 14.09 -29.33
N GLY A 16 8.84 13.22 -28.51
CA GLY A 16 9.35 12.89 -27.18
C GLY A 16 8.57 11.75 -26.54
N ALA A 17 9.16 11.19 -25.47
CA ALA A 17 8.52 10.23 -24.57
C ALA A 17 8.86 10.58 -23.12
N GLY A 18 7.91 10.42 -22.21
CA GLY A 18 8.11 10.66 -20.80
C GLY A 18 7.08 9.86 -19.97
N GLY A 19 7.15 9.98 -18.65
CA GLY A 19 6.23 9.29 -17.74
C GLY A 19 4.73 9.61 -17.92
N MET A 20 4.41 10.60 -18.74
CA MET A 20 3.03 11.04 -19.05
C MET A 20 2.58 10.70 -20.47
N GLY A 21 3.29 9.79 -21.17
CA GLY A 21 2.94 9.36 -22.51
C GLY A 21 3.95 9.77 -23.58
N GLU A 22 3.59 9.46 -24.84
CA GLU A 22 4.40 9.76 -26.02
C GLU A 22 3.81 10.93 -26.78
N VAL A 23 4.66 11.84 -27.25
CA VAL A 23 4.25 12.99 -28.08
C VAL A 23 4.75 12.81 -29.50
N PHE A 24 3.84 12.95 -30.45
CA PHE A 24 4.10 12.81 -31.89
C PHE A 24 3.80 14.11 -32.65
N LEU A 25 4.61 14.42 -33.63
CA LEU A 25 4.24 15.36 -34.71
C LEU A 25 3.30 14.62 -35.65
N ALA A 26 2.15 15.20 -35.91
CA ALA A 26 1.19 14.69 -36.89
C ALA A 26 0.71 15.78 -37.83
N GLU A 27 0.12 15.37 -38.93
CA GLU A 27 -0.53 16.22 -39.90
C GLU A 27 -2.06 16.01 -39.86
N ASP A 28 -2.79 17.07 -39.55
CA ASP A 28 -4.25 17.11 -39.63
C ASP A 28 -4.67 17.06 -41.10
N MET A 29 -5.17 15.91 -41.53
CA MET A 29 -5.55 15.67 -42.95
C MET A 29 -6.77 16.45 -43.36
N LYS A 30 -7.59 16.96 -42.43
CA LYS A 30 -8.77 17.77 -42.72
C LYS A 30 -8.43 19.23 -42.88
N LEU A 31 -7.52 19.76 -42.07
CA LEU A 31 -7.17 21.18 -42.03
C LEU A 31 -5.79 21.48 -42.64
N ALA A 32 -5.07 20.47 -43.14
CA ALA A 32 -3.75 20.57 -43.76
C ALA A 32 -2.74 21.36 -42.91
N ARG A 33 -2.69 21.08 -41.60
CA ARG A 33 -1.79 21.75 -40.65
C ARG A 33 -1.03 20.74 -39.80
N LYS A 34 0.14 21.15 -39.29
CA LYS A 34 0.92 20.37 -38.33
C LYS A 34 0.30 20.53 -36.94
N VAL A 35 0.19 19.42 -36.21
CA VAL A 35 -0.28 19.36 -34.84
C VAL A 35 0.67 18.48 -33.99
N ALA A 36 0.67 18.67 -32.69
CA ALA A 36 1.29 17.75 -31.76
C ALA A 36 0.19 16.85 -31.13
N ILE A 37 0.41 15.55 -31.12
CA ILE A 37 -0.51 14.58 -30.52
C ILE A 37 0.20 13.92 -29.36
N LYS A 38 -0.39 14.04 -28.16
CA LYS A 38 0.07 13.36 -26.94
C LYS A 38 -0.82 12.14 -26.71
N LEU A 39 -0.21 10.95 -26.83
CA LEU A 39 -0.87 9.68 -26.48
C LEU A 39 -0.70 9.42 -25.00
N LEU A 40 -1.81 9.13 -24.34
CA LEU A 40 -1.80 8.79 -22.93
C LEU A 40 -1.78 7.27 -22.78
N PRO A 41 -0.88 6.69 -21.94
CA PRO A 41 -0.81 5.25 -21.77
C PRO A 41 -2.13 4.71 -21.20
N THR A 42 -2.64 3.65 -21.80
CA THR A 42 -3.88 2.96 -21.36
C THR A 42 -3.76 2.44 -19.92
N GLU A 43 -2.55 2.05 -19.51
CA GLU A 43 -2.21 1.56 -18.17
C GLU A 43 -2.23 2.68 -17.10
N SER A 44 -2.14 3.94 -17.52
CA SER A 44 -2.15 5.11 -16.62
C SER A 44 -3.57 5.67 -16.38
N ILE A 45 -4.58 5.14 -17.06
CA ILE A 45 -5.98 5.58 -17.00
C ILE A 45 -6.77 4.46 -16.32
N GLY A 46 -6.67 4.38 -14.99
CA GLY A 46 -7.12 3.25 -14.18
C GLY A 46 -8.63 3.01 -14.11
N ASP A 47 -9.50 3.97 -14.47
CA ASP A 47 -10.94 3.77 -14.53
C ASP A 47 -11.67 4.87 -15.36
N ASP A 48 -12.95 4.66 -15.62
CA ASP A 48 -13.84 5.59 -16.31
C ASP A 48 -13.94 6.95 -15.60
N GLN A 49 -13.74 7.03 -14.31
CA GLN A 49 -13.82 8.26 -13.52
C GLN A 49 -12.55 9.10 -13.66
N ALA A 50 -11.37 8.48 -13.62
CA ALA A 50 -10.09 9.12 -13.91
C ALA A 50 -10.09 9.67 -15.35
N ARG A 51 -10.64 8.89 -16.29
CA ARG A 51 -10.80 9.27 -17.69
C ARG A 51 -11.74 10.45 -17.88
N ARG A 52 -12.89 10.49 -17.23
CA ARG A 52 -13.84 11.62 -17.25
C ARG A 52 -13.24 12.89 -16.63
N ARG A 53 -12.41 12.76 -15.61
CA ARG A 53 -11.67 13.90 -15.03
C ARG A 53 -10.66 14.46 -16.02
N LEU A 54 -9.88 13.57 -16.65
CA LEU A 54 -8.91 13.91 -17.68
C LEU A 54 -9.55 14.76 -18.79
N ILE A 55 -10.64 14.28 -19.34
CA ILE A 55 -11.39 15.00 -20.36
C ILE A 55 -11.90 16.35 -19.84
N ARG A 56 -12.30 16.43 -18.57
CA ARG A 56 -12.78 17.68 -17.94
C ARG A 56 -11.66 18.71 -17.77
N GLU A 57 -10.48 18.30 -17.28
CA GLU A 57 -9.33 19.20 -17.08
C GLU A 57 -8.72 19.61 -18.42
N ALA A 58 -8.63 18.69 -19.38
CA ALA A 58 -8.20 19.04 -20.74
C ALA A 58 -9.19 20.00 -21.44
N LYS A 59 -10.49 19.87 -21.17
CA LYS A 59 -11.49 20.85 -21.61
C LYS A 59 -11.32 22.21 -20.92
N ALA A 60 -10.94 22.23 -19.63
CA ALA A 60 -10.64 23.50 -18.94
C ALA A 60 -9.38 24.17 -19.52
N ALA A 61 -8.35 23.40 -19.86
CA ALA A 61 -7.16 23.91 -20.54
C ALA A 61 -7.46 24.39 -21.98
N ALA A 62 -8.43 23.78 -22.67
CA ALA A 62 -8.84 24.17 -24.01
C ALA A 62 -9.59 25.52 -24.08
N ILE A 63 -10.05 26.05 -22.94
CA ILE A 63 -10.69 27.38 -22.86
C ILE A 63 -9.64 28.51 -22.95
N LEU A 64 -8.36 28.19 -22.61
CA LEU A 64 -7.29 29.18 -22.57
C LEU A 64 -6.85 29.58 -24.00
N ASP A 65 -7.16 30.80 -24.40
CA ASP A 65 -6.70 31.39 -25.65
C ASP A 65 -5.78 32.58 -25.37
N HIS A 66 -4.47 32.33 -25.39
CA HIS A 66 -3.46 33.32 -25.07
C HIS A 66 -2.19 33.16 -25.91
N ALA A 67 -1.53 34.28 -26.23
CA ALA A 67 -0.34 34.29 -27.11
C ALA A 67 0.80 33.41 -26.57
N ASN A 68 0.96 33.32 -25.25
CA ASN A 68 2.01 32.58 -24.58
C ASN A 68 1.56 31.20 -24.05
N ILE A 69 0.34 30.74 -24.33
CA ILE A 69 -0.16 29.40 -23.98
C ILE A 69 -0.26 28.53 -25.23
N CYS A 70 0.12 27.28 -25.16
CA CYS A 70 -0.06 26.30 -26.23
C CYS A 70 -1.54 25.88 -26.28
N ALA A 71 -2.21 26.16 -27.41
CA ALA A 71 -3.62 25.85 -27.57
C ALA A 71 -3.87 24.34 -27.64
N VAL A 72 -4.86 23.86 -26.92
CA VAL A 72 -5.40 22.49 -27.03
C VAL A 72 -6.55 22.55 -28.05
N TYR A 73 -6.45 21.73 -29.09
CA TYR A 73 -7.44 21.72 -30.16
C TYR A 73 -8.55 20.70 -29.99
N GLU A 74 -8.17 19.51 -29.50
CA GLU A 74 -9.09 18.39 -29.37
C GLU A 74 -8.61 17.42 -28.28
N VAL A 75 -9.57 16.81 -27.60
CA VAL A 75 -9.36 15.68 -26.73
C VAL A 75 -10.30 14.59 -27.19
N ASN A 76 -9.76 13.46 -27.63
CA ASN A 76 -10.56 12.40 -28.23
C ASN A 76 -10.06 11.03 -27.82
N GLU A 77 -10.89 10.02 -28.11
CA GLU A 77 -10.62 8.63 -27.81
C GLU A 77 -10.94 7.77 -29.03
N GLU A 78 -9.99 6.93 -29.43
CA GLU A 78 -10.15 5.99 -30.52
C GLU A 78 -9.34 4.72 -30.24
N ASN A 79 -9.94 3.55 -30.52
CA ASN A 79 -9.31 2.24 -30.32
C ASN A 79 -8.73 2.02 -28.89
N ASN A 80 -9.46 2.42 -27.87
CA ASN A 80 -9.05 2.37 -26.46
C ASN A 80 -7.81 3.21 -26.10
N CYS A 81 -7.42 4.16 -26.97
CA CYS A 81 -6.35 5.12 -26.72
C CYS A 81 -6.93 6.53 -26.57
N THR A 82 -6.69 7.18 -25.45
CA THR A 82 -7.02 8.60 -25.25
C THR A 82 -5.86 9.45 -25.74
N PHE A 83 -6.16 10.46 -26.53
CA PHE A 83 -5.15 11.38 -27.06
C PHE A 83 -5.60 12.84 -27.01
N ILE A 84 -4.60 13.71 -26.89
CA ILE A 84 -4.79 15.16 -26.86
C ILE A 84 -4.09 15.75 -28.07
N VAL A 85 -4.84 16.51 -28.87
CA VAL A 85 -4.32 17.23 -30.04
C VAL A 85 -4.09 18.68 -29.65
N MET A 86 -2.89 19.17 -29.86
CA MET A 86 -2.48 20.52 -29.47
C MET A 86 -1.69 21.20 -30.57
N GLN A 87 -1.52 22.50 -30.44
CA GLN A 87 -0.69 23.31 -31.32
C GLN A 87 0.72 22.74 -31.42
N TYR A 88 1.19 22.46 -32.64
CA TYR A 88 2.62 22.21 -32.82
C TYR A 88 3.36 23.56 -32.80
N VAL A 89 4.27 23.72 -31.86
CA VAL A 89 5.09 24.92 -31.70
C VAL A 89 6.47 24.66 -32.24
N GLU A 90 6.88 25.41 -33.23
CA GLU A 90 8.21 25.33 -33.84
C GLU A 90 9.17 26.23 -33.04
N GLY A 91 10.22 25.60 -32.42
CA GLY A 91 11.16 26.30 -31.54
C GLY A 91 12.02 25.31 -30.74
N GLU A 92 12.83 25.82 -29.83
CA GLU A 92 13.62 25.05 -28.90
C GLU A 92 13.07 25.13 -27.48
N THR A 93 13.27 24.10 -26.66
CA THR A 93 12.90 24.16 -25.24
C THR A 93 13.83 25.08 -24.48
N LEU A 94 13.31 25.76 -23.45
CA LEU A 94 14.12 26.56 -22.55
C LEU A 94 15.19 25.70 -21.86
N ALA A 95 14.92 24.42 -21.62
CA ALA A 95 15.90 23.48 -21.09
C ALA A 95 17.12 23.32 -21.99
N SER A 96 16.91 23.14 -23.31
CA SER A 96 18.01 23.08 -24.29
C SER A 96 18.78 24.39 -24.33
N ARG A 97 18.08 25.52 -24.23
CA ARG A 97 18.68 26.85 -24.31
C ARG A 97 19.56 27.21 -23.12
N ILE A 98 19.21 26.72 -21.91
CA ILE A 98 19.99 26.96 -20.66
C ILE A 98 21.22 26.03 -20.56
N THR A 99 21.19 24.85 -21.20
CA THR A 99 22.21 23.79 -21.03
C THR A 99 23.63 24.26 -21.36
N ASP A 100 23.77 25.15 -22.35
CA ASP A 100 25.07 25.58 -22.83
C ASP A 100 25.66 26.74 -22.01
N HIS A 101 24.87 27.76 -21.65
CA HIS A 101 25.30 28.95 -20.88
C HIS A 101 24.11 29.63 -20.20
N PRO A 102 24.33 30.33 -19.04
CA PRO A 102 23.31 31.23 -18.48
C PRO A 102 22.85 32.25 -19.51
N LEU A 103 21.55 32.61 -19.45
CA LEU A 103 20.97 33.61 -20.33
C LEU A 103 21.47 35.01 -19.94
N SER A 104 21.41 35.96 -20.87
CA SER A 104 21.54 37.35 -20.49
C SER A 104 20.41 37.76 -19.55
N THR A 105 20.69 38.68 -18.64
CA THR A 105 19.70 39.20 -17.67
C THR A 105 18.43 39.71 -18.36
N GLU A 106 18.57 40.36 -19.50
CA GLU A 106 17.45 40.91 -20.28
C GLU A 106 16.59 39.77 -20.87
N GLU A 107 17.22 38.72 -21.41
CA GLU A 107 16.54 37.57 -21.96
C GLU A 107 15.82 36.77 -20.86
N ALA A 108 16.42 36.61 -19.69
CA ALA A 108 15.83 35.95 -18.55
C ALA A 108 14.59 36.69 -18.01
N ILE A 109 14.65 38.01 -17.92
CA ILE A 109 13.53 38.89 -17.53
C ILE A 109 12.39 38.80 -18.55
N ASP A 110 12.70 38.87 -19.85
CA ASP A 110 11.69 38.83 -20.91
C ASP A 110 10.96 37.47 -20.94
N ILE A 111 11.67 36.35 -20.81
CA ILE A 111 11.09 35.03 -20.73
C ILE A 111 10.20 34.89 -19.49
N ALA A 112 10.71 35.27 -18.31
CA ALA A 112 9.95 35.15 -17.07
C ALA A 112 8.67 36.03 -17.08
N ALA A 113 8.74 37.24 -17.66
CA ALA A 113 7.58 38.11 -17.79
C ALA A 113 6.49 37.51 -18.70
N GLN A 114 6.87 36.88 -19.82
CA GLN A 114 5.94 36.21 -20.73
C GLN A 114 5.33 34.94 -20.09
N VAL A 115 6.11 34.17 -19.28
CA VAL A 115 5.56 33.02 -18.52
C VAL A 115 4.60 33.51 -17.43
N ALA A 116 4.95 34.59 -16.71
CA ALA A 116 4.06 35.17 -15.70
C ALA A 116 2.74 35.69 -16.32
N GLU A 117 2.78 36.25 -17.54
CA GLU A 117 1.59 36.64 -18.28
C GLU A 117 0.70 35.43 -18.60
N ALA A 118 1.28 34.32 -19.10
CA ALA A 118 0.55 33.08 -19.35
C ALA A 118 -0.08 32.51 -18.08
N LEU A 119 0.64 32.54 -16.95
CA LEU A 119 0.12 32.10 -15.65
C LEU A 119 -1.01 33.00 -15.15
N ALA A 120 -0.91 34.32 -15.32
CA ALA A 120 -1.95 35.25 -14.93
C ALA A 120 -3.28 34.95 -15.66
N GLU A 121 -3.22 34.69 -16.97
CA GLU A 121 -4.39 34.29 -17.76
C GLU A 121 -4.98 32.96 -17.26
N ALA A 122 -4.16 31.94 -17.08
CA ALA A 122 -4.63 30.64 -16.60
C ALA A 122 -5.24 30.72 -15.19
N HIS A 123 -4.60 31.43 -14.27
CA HIS A 123 -5.09 31.61 -12.89
C HIS A 123 -6.41 32.37 -12.85
N SER A 124 -6.64 33.36 -13.75
CA SER A 124 -7.91 34.08 -13.86
C SER A 124 -9.09 33.17 -14.20
N HIS A 125 -8.81 32.04 -14.93
CA HIS A 125 -9.77 31.01 -15.29
C HIS A 125 -9.81 29.84 -14.28
N GLY A 126 -9.12 29.97 -13.13
CA GLY A 126 -9.05 28.93 -12.10
C GLY A 126 -8.17 27.72 -12.46
N VAL A 127 -7.33 27.85 -13.51
CA VAL A 127 -6.43 26.77 -13.97
C VAL A 127 -5.04 27.00 -13.38
N ILE A 128 -4.53 26.03 -12.62
CA ILE A 128 -3.18 25.99 -12.06
C ILE A 128 -2.33 25.04 -12.89
N HIS A 129 -1.12 25.45 -13.31
CA HIS A 129 -0.28 24.67 -14.22
C HIS A 129 0.34 23.44 -13.55
N ARG A 130 0.89 23.59 -12.36
CA ARG A 130 1.47 22.53 -11.50
C ARG A 130 2.74 21.83 -12.00
N ASP A 131 3.23 22.11 -13.19
CA ASP A 131 4.44 21.52 -13.76
C ASP A 131 5.25 22.54 -14.59
N ILE A 132 5.41 23.76 -14.06
CA ILE A 132 6.27 24.79 -14.67
C ILE A 132 7.73 24.36 -14.52
N LYS A 133 8.40 24.16 -15.65
CA LYS A 133 9.81 23.78 -15.75
C LYS A 133 10.35 24.10 -17.14
N PRO A 134 11.67 24.22 -17.35
CA PRO A 134 12.26 24.59 -18.64
C PRO A 134 11.87 23.67 -19.81
N GLN A 135 11.58 22.38 -19.56
CA GLN A 135 11.13 21.43 -20.60
C GLN A 135 9.75 21.76 -21.15
N ASN A 136 8.90 22.42 -20.36
CA ASN A 136 7.53 22.76 -20.72
C ASN A 136 7.40 24.20 -21.27
N ILE A 137 8.53 24.85 -21.55
CA ILE A 137 8.59 26.21 -22.11
C ILE A 137 9.34 26.16 -23.44
N ILE A 138 8.66 26.54 -24.54
CA ILE A 138 9.26 26.63 -25.89
C ILE A 138 9.53 28.08 -26.24
N LEU A 139 10.74 28.32 -26.76
CA LEU A 139 11.15 29.59 -27.36
C LEU A 139 11.06 29.51 -28.88
N THR A 140 10.20 30.33 -29.47
CA THR A 140 10.07 30.42 -30.89
C THR A 140 11.16 31.30 -31.54
N ALA A 141 11.41 31.17 -32.84
CA ALA A 141 12.38 31.98 -33.55
C ALA A 141 12.15 33.51 -33.43
N ARG A 142 10.94 33.94 -33.09
CA ARG A 142 10.57 35.34 -32.83
C ARG A 142 10.72 35.76 -31.36
N ARG A 143 11.44 34.99 -30.56
CA ARG A 143 11.63 35.18 -29.11
C ARG A 143 10.31 35.21 -28.32
N ARG A 144 9.25 34.56 -28.80
CA ARG A 144 8.01 34.40 -28.06
C ARG A 144 8.04 33.08 -27.26
N VAL A 145 7.61 33.16 -26.01
CA VAL A 145 7.42 32.01 -25.15
C VAL A 145 6.09 31.32 -25.46
N LYS A 146 6.08 29.99 -25.46
CA LYS A 146 4.88 29.16 -25.43
C LYS A 146 5.01 28.17 -24.27
N VAL A 147 4.09 28.27 -23.32
CA VAL A 147 3.99 27.32 -22.17
C VAL A 147 3.11 26.15 -22.59
N LEU A 148 3.63 24.93 -22.38
CA LEU A 148 2.99 23.67 -22.77
C LEU A 148 2.31 23.03 -21.55
N ASP A 149 1.38 22.09 -21.79
CA ASP A 149 0.85 21.11 -20.82
C ASP A 149 0.17 21.72 -19.56
N PHE A 150 -0.65 22.77 -19.69
CA PHE A 150 -1.46 23.32 -18.61
C PHE A 150 -2.40 22.28 -17.99
N GLY A 151 -2.28 22.04 -16.67
CA GLY A 151 -3.20 21.23 -15.88
C GLY A 151 -3.15 19.72 -16.12
N LEU A 152 -2.49 19.25 -17.20
CA LEU A 152 -2.48 17.84 -17.60
C LEU A 152 -1.67 16.92 -16.65
N ALA A 153 -0.79 17.50 -15.84
CA ALA A 153 0.06 16.76 -14.92
C ALA A 153 -0.70 16.09 -13.73
N LYS A 154 -1.88 16.62 -13.36
CA LYS A 154 -2.71 16.07 -12.28
C LYS A 154 -3.44 14.78 -12.68
N ILE A 155 -3.60 14.54 -13.95
CA ILE A 155 -4.53 13.57 -14.53
C ILE A 155 -4.00 12.14 -14.45
N VAL A 156 -2.72 11.97 -14.71
CA VAL A 156 -2.03 10.67 -14.64
C VAL A 156 -1.75 10.25 -13.18
N GLN A 157 -1.81 11.20 -12.24
CA GLN A 157 -1.47 10.99 -10.84
C GLN A 157 -2.66 10.97 -9.86
N GLN A 158 -3.88 11.29 -10.31
CA GLN A 158 -5.07 11.36 -9.47
C GLN A 158 -6.24 10.59 -10.08
N GLY A 159 -6.08 9.30 -10.17
CA GLY A 159 -7.24 8.43 -10.21
C GLY A 159 -7.82 8.31 -8.82
N GLU A 160 -8.27 9.42 -8.17
CA GLU A 160 -9.18 9.33 -7.02
C GLU A 160 -9.20 10.59 -6.13
N ALA A 161 -10.39 10.85 -5.65
CA ALA A 161 -10.81 11.63 -4.48
C ALA A 161 -11.32 13.05 -4.70
N LEU A 162 -12.62 13.15 -4.58
CA LEU A 162 -13.34 14.32 -4.12
C LEU A 162 -13.36 14.26 -2.58
N ASP A 163 -12.29 14.75 -1.96
CA ASP A 163 -12.32 15.38 -0.63
C ASP A 163 -10.98 16.07 -0.41
N SER A 164 -11.04 17.29 0.05
CA SER A 164 -9.90 18.23 0.14
C SER A 164 -8.78 17.84 1.09
N SER A 165 -8.83 16.65 1.69
CA SER A 165 -7.81 16.10 2.61
C SER A 165 -6.92 14.98 2.03
N ALA A 166 -7.18 14.51 0.79
CA ALA A 166 -6.48 13.34 0.20
C ALA A 166 -5.46 13.68 -0.89
N ILE A 167 -5.21 14.95 -1.16
CA ILE A 167 -4.43 15.41 -2.34
C ILE A 167 -2.91 15.17 -2.20
N THR A 168 -2.47 14.81 -1.03
CA THR A 168 -1.08 14.97 -0.60
C THR A 168 -0.11 13.83 -0.95
N GLN A 169 -0.59 12.67 -1.33
CA GLN A 169 0.24 11.45 -1.32
C GLN A 169 0.46 10.76 -2.68
N SER A 170 -0.11 11.28 -3.76
CA SER A 170 0.02 10.69 -5.10
C SER A 170 1.29 11.08 -5.88
N GLN A 171 2.25 11.78 -5.25
CA GLN A 171 3.45 12.26 -5.94
C GLN A 171 4.64 11.29 -5.92
N PHE A 172 4.54 10.17 -5.21
CA PHE A 172 5.55 9.13 -5.21
C PHE A 172 5.12 7.96 -6.09
N THR A 173 5.94 7.59 -7.09
CA THR A 173 5.71 6.40 -7.92
C THR A 173 6.04 5.12 -7.14
N ASP A 174 5.54 3.96 -7.59
CA ASP A 174 5.74 2.62 -7.00
C ASP A 174 7.23 2.22 -6.79
N THR A 175 8.16 2.97 -7.38
CA THR A 175 9.61 2.74 -7.27
C THR A 175 10.31 3.68 -6.28
N GLY A 176 9.56 4.41 -5.43
CA GLY A 176 10.14 5.41 -4.54
C GLY A 176 10.65 6.67 -5.25
N ARG A 177 10.36 6.83 -6.55
CA ARG A 177 10.67 8.01 -7.33
C ARG A 177 9.52 8.99 -7.25
N ILE A 178 9.83 10.26 -6.97
CA ILE A 178 8.83 11.33 -7.03
C ILE A 178 8.42 11.50 -8.49
N ALA A 179 7.13 11.41 -8.76
CA ALA A 179 6.61 11.65 -10.12
C ALA A 179 6.75 13.13 -10.47
N GLY A 180 7.63 13.43 -11.41
CA GLY A 180 8.02 14.78 -11.82
C GLY A 180 9.46 15.11 -11.46
N THR A 181 9.88 16.35 -11.74
CA THR A 181 11.22 16.85 -11.40
C THR A 181 11.13 17.64 -10.09
N PRO A 182 11.54 17.09 -8.94
CA PRO A 182 11.33 17.70 -7.62
C PRO A 182 11.90 19.11 -7.49
N ALA A 183 12.95 19.42 -8.23
CA ALA A 183 13.64 20.71 -8.18
C ALA A 183 12.73 21.93 -8.49
N TYR A 184 11.63 21.74 -9.21
CA TYR A 184 10.68 22.82 -9.56
C TYR A 184 9.39 22.77 -8.74
N MET A 185 9.21 21.78 -7.86
CA MET A 185 8.04 21.69 -7.00
C MET A 185 8.11 22.71 -5.87
N SER A 186 6.97 23.28 -5.50
CA SER A 186 6.89 24.17 -4.35
C SER A 186 6.97 23.40 -3.02
N PRO A 187 7.41 24.04 -1.91
CA PRO A 187 7.51 23.43 -0.59
C PRO A 187 6.20 22.79 -0.11
N GLU A 188 5.06 23.44 -0.29
CA GLU A 188 3.73 22.95 0.07
C GLU A 188 3.37 21.69 -0.74
N ARG A 189 3.71 21.65 -2.03
CA ARG A 189 3.50 20.45 -2.84
C ARG A 189 4.35 19.27 -2.38
N LEU A 190 5.60 19.49 -2.02
CA LEU A 190 6.47 18.44 -1.48
C LEU A 190 6.03 17.96 -0.09
N ARG A 191 5.43 18.83 0.73
CA ARG A 191 4.78 18.44 2.00
C ARG A 191 3.43 17.78 1.76
N GLY A 192 2.89 17.95 0.53
CA GLY A 192 1.64 17.41 0.09
C GLY A 192 0.42 18.22 0.47
N GLU A 193 0.61 19.45 0.77
CA GLU A 193 -0.45 20.43 0.95
C GLU A 193 -1.09 20.78 -0.40
N PRO A 194 -2.34 21.28 -0.45
CA PRO A 194 -2.99 21.67 -1.69
C PRO A 194 -2.20 22.74 -2.45
N ALA A 195 -1.95 22.52 -3.74
CA ALA A 195 -1.34 23.53 -4.59
C ALA A 195 -2.33 24.65 -4.91
N ASP A 196 -1.89 25.89 -4.79
CA ASP A 196 -2.62 27.08 -5.23
C ASP A 196 -1.82 27.84 -6.33
N PRO A 197 -2.31 28.95 -6.89
CA PRO A 197 -1.60 29.74 -7.90
C PRO A 197 -0.16 30.12 -7.50
N ARG A 198 0.13 30.31 -6.21
CA ARG A 198 1.44 30.68 -5.70
C ARG A 198 2.48 29.54 -5.82
N SER A 199 2.02 28.30 -5.98
CA SER A 199 2.88 27.17 -6.27
C SER A 199 3.53 27.28 -7.66
N ASP A 200 2.81 27.76 -8.68
CA ASP A 200 3.35 28.02 -10.01
C ASP A 200 4.36 29.17 -10.00
N LEU A 201 4.15 30.20 -9.13
CA LEU A 201 5.06 31.34 -8.99
C LEU A 201 6.39 30.91 -8.35
N PHE A 202 6.36 29.95 -7.41
CA PHE A 202 7.58 29.32 -6.90
C PHE A 202 8.35 28.62 -8.00
N SER A 203 7.66 27.79 -8.80
CA SER A 203 8.25 27.07 -9.94
C SER A 203 8.85 28.03 -10.97
N LEU A 204 8.17 29.15 -11.26
CA LEU A 204 8.70 30.22 -12.12
C LEU A 204 9.94 30.87 -11.49
N GLY A 205 9.98 31.07 -10.17
CA GLY A 205 11.16 31.53 -9.45
C GLY A 205 12.36 30.63 -9.62
N VAL A 206 12.16 29.30 -9.60
CA VAL A 206 13.21 28.31 -9.87
C VAL A 206 13.72 28.43 -11.32
N VAL A 207 12.79 28.53 -12.29
CA VAL A 207 13.14 28.68 -13.72
C VAL A 207 13.94 29.98 -13.91
N LEU A 208 13.53 31.10 -13.33
CA LEU A 208 14.22 32.39 -13.42
C LEU A 208 15.64 32.30 -12.81
N TYR A 209 15.79 31.64 -11.66
CA TYR A 209 17.08 31.41 -11.04
C TYR A 209 18.04 30.64 -11.96
N GLU A 210 17.55 29.55 -12.58
CA GLU A 210 18.34 28.77 -13.55
C GLU A 210 18.69 29.56 -14.79
N CYS A 211 17.77 30.36 -15.31
CA CYS A 211 18.05 31.24 -16.45
C CYS A 211 19.21 32.20 -16.14
N CYS A 212 19.24 32.76 -14.93
CA CYS A 212 20.26 33.74 -14.51
C CYS A 212 21.62 33.10 -14.17
N THR A 213 21.63 31.87 -13.64
CA THR A 213 22.84 31.27 -13.04
C THR A 213 23.36 30.06 -13.79
N GLY A 214 22.54 29.43 -14.66
CA GLY A 214 22.83 28.13 -15.28
C GLY A 214 22.80 26.97 -14.28
N ARG A 215 22.31 27.18 -13.03
CA ARG A 215 22.31 26.17 -11.98
C ARG A 215 20.98 26.16 -11.24
N SER A 216 20.56 24.96 -10.79
CA SER A 216 19.38 24.84 -9.93
C SER A 216 19.64 25.54 -8.59
N PRO A 217 18.66 26.30 -8.05
CA PRO A 217 18.72 26.86 -6.70
C PRO A 217 18.75 25.79 -5.61
N PHE A 218 18.31 24.58 -5.91
CA PHE A 218 18.16 23.48 -4.97
C PHE A 218 18.93 22.23 -5.45
N PRO A 219 20.27 22.23 -5.30
CA PRO A 219 21.07 21.06 -5.68
C PRO A 219 20.87 19.91 -4.70
N GLY A 220 21.04 18.67 -5.19
CA GLY A 220 21.03 17.46 -4.39
C GLY A 220 21.62 16.28 -5.16
N ILE A 221 22.20 15.30 -4.44
CA ILE A 221 22.83 14.12 -5.03
C ILE A 221 21.75 13.13 -5.50
N ASN A 222 20.62 13.14 -4.81
CA ASN A 222 19.44 12.31 -5.12
C ASN A 222 18.16 13.15 -5.03
N GLN A 223 17.04 12.57 -5.42
CA GLN A 223 15.76 13.29 -5.42
C GLN A 223 15.33 13.77 -4.03
N MET A 224 15.70 13.04 -2.96
CA MET A 224 15.35 13.42 -1.59
C MET A 224 16.17 14.62 -1.09
N ASP A 225 17.44 14.70 -1.44
CA ASP A 225 18.28 15.87 -1.13
C ASP A 225 17.72 17.12 -1.82
N VAL A 226 17.25 16.98 -3.06
CA VAL A 226 16.56 18.06 -3.79
C VAL A 226 15.29 18.48 -3.07
N CYS A 227 14.45 17.52 -2.64
CA CYS A 227 13.22 17.80 -1.90
C CYS A 227 13.52 18.53 -0.57
N ALA A 228 14.50 18.05 0.18
CA ALA A 228 14.93 18.68 1.43
C ALA A 228 15.43 20.12 1.19
N SER A 229 16.21 20.32 0.12
CA SER A 229 16.69 21.64 -0.29
C SER A 229 15.53 22.58 -0.64
N VAL A 230 14.54 22.11 -1.40
CA VAL A 230 13.36 22.93 -1.75
C VAL A 230 12.57 23.34 -0.51
N VAL A 231 12.39 22.43 0.45
CA VAL A 231 11.56 22.69 1.64
C VAL A 231 12.28 23.56 2.68
N HIS A 232 13.61 23.40 2.86
CA HIS A 232 14.33 23.93 4.01
C HIS A 232 15.45 24.91 3.67
N VAL A 233 15.99 24.92 2.42
CA VAL A 233 17.15 25.76 2.08
C VAL A 233 16.73 27.03 1.37
N ASP A 234 17.17 28.21 1.90
CA ASP A 234 17.12 29.46 1.15
C ASP A 234 18.34 29.50 0.22
N PRO A 235 18.15 29.53 -1.11
CA PRO A 235 19.27 29.56 -2.03
C PRO A 235 20.02 30.89 -1.94
N PRO A 236 21.32 30.96 -2.29
CA PRO A 236 22.02 32.22 -2.40
C PRO A 236 21.38 33.09 -3.50
N PRO A 237 21.38 34.42 -3.34
CA PRO A 237 20.90 35.31 -4.41
C PRO A 237 21.64 35.05 -5.74
N PRO A 238 20.96 35.09 -6.89
CA PRO A 238 21.57 34.86 -8.22
C PRO A 238 22.84 35.68 -8.47
N SER A 239 22.89 36.94 -8.00
CA SER A 239 24.06 37.81 -8.15
C SER A 239 25.33 37.30 -7.48
N GLN A 240 25.21 36.43 -6.45
CA GLN A 240 26.40 35.81 -5.82
C GLN A 240 27.04 34.75 -6.74
N LEU A 241 26.28 34.14 -7.66
CA LEU A 241 26.77 33.18 -8.61
C LEU A 241 27.08 33.80 -9.98
N ASN A 242 26.30 34.80 -10.35
CA ASN A 242 26.48 35.57 -11.58
C ASN A 242 26.45 37.09 -11.31
N PRO A 243 27.63 37.73 -11.21
CA PRO A 243 27.71 39.15 -10.90
C PRO A 243 27.04 40.09 -11.93
N SER A 244 26.63 39.61 -13.07
CA SER A 244 25.87 40.39 -14.08
C SER A 244 24.39 40.58 -13.69
N VAL A 245 23.89 39.85 -12.70
CA VAL A 245 22.50 39.92 -12.23
C VAL A 245 22.34 41.15 -11.33
N PRO A 246 21.40 42.07 -11.61
CA PRO A 246 21.16 43.25 -10.79
C PRO A 246 20.47 42.87 -9.45
N PRO A 247 20.70 43.64 -8.35
CA PRO A 247 20.09 43.37 -7.06
C PRO A 247 18.56 43.39 -7.05
N GLU A 248 17.95 44.15 -7.96
CA GLU A 248 16.50 44.18 -8.13
C GLU A 248 15.96 42.84 -8.63
N LEU A 249 16.68 42.13 -9.53
CA LEU A 249 16.32 40.79 -9.98
C LEU A 249 16.53 39.72 -8.91
N ASP A 250 17.55 39.88 -8.06
CA ASP A 250 17.70 39.07 -6.85
C ASP A 250 16.44 39.18 -5.97
N ALA A 251 15.98 40.39 -5.71
CA ALA A 251 14.79 40.62 -4.88
C ALA A 251 13.53 39.95 -5.43
N ILE A 252 13.33 40.04 -6.76
CA ILE A 252 12.21 39.36 -7.45
C ILE A 252 12.33 37.84 -7.33
N THR A 253 13.49 37.30 -7.66
CA THR A 253 13.74 35.86 -7.65
C THR A 253 13.61 35.29 -6.23
N MET A 254 14.23 35.90 -5.24
CA MET A 254 14.18 35.45 -3.84
C MET A 254 12.78 35.55 -3.23
N LYS A 255 12.01 36.61 -3.60
CA LYS A 255 10.59 36.70 -3.19
C LYS A 255 9.75 35.56 -3.77
N ALA A 256 9.97 35.18 -5.02
CA ALA A 256 9.28 34.05 -5.63
C ALA A 256 9.66 32.70 -4.96
N LEU A 257 10.93 32.54 -4.54
CA LEU A 257 11.47 31.34 -3.91
C LEU A 257 11.23 31.26 -2.39
N ALA A 258 10.50 32.22 -1.80
CA ALA A 258 10.18 32.17 -0.37
C ALA A 258 9.44 30.90 0.02
N LYS A 259 9.82 30.28 1.17
CA LYS A 259 9.30 28.97 1.57
C LYS A 259 7.83 28.99 1.98
N LYS A 260 7.38 30.08 2.61
CA LYS A 260 5.97 30.27 2.97
C LYS A 260 5.22 30.96 1.84
N ALA A 261 4.11 30.39 1.39
CA ALA A 261 3.31 30.92 0.29
C ALA A 261 2.81 32.36 0.53
N GLU A 262 2.54 32.72 1.81
CA GLU A 262 2.09 34.07 2.21
C GLU A 262 3.16 35.15 2.00
N THR A 263 4.43 34.79 1.96
CA THR A 263 5.56 35.72 1.76
C THR A 263 5.99 35.83 0.31
N ARG A 264 5.40 35.05 -0.59
CA ARG A 264 5.65 35.09 -2.04
C ARG A 264 4.83 36.19 -2.74
N TYR A 265 4.96 36.24 -4.03
CA TYR A 265 3.99 36.94 -4.88
C TYR A 265 2.60 36.34 -4.70
N GLN A 266 1.57 37.18 -4.55
CA GLN A 266 0.20 36.68 -4.35
C GLN A 266 -0.55 36.47 -5.65
N SER A 267 -0.05 37.01 -6.77
CA SER A 267 -0.57 36.77 -8.11
C SER A 267 0.55 36.82 -9.16
N ALA A 268 0.33 36.16 -10.28
CA ALA A 268 1.23 36.20 -11.42
C ALA A 268 1.31 37.60 -12.03
N THR A 269 0.24 38.37 -11.98
CA THR A 269 0.20 39.78 -12.43
C THR A 269 1.14 40.66 -11.61
N GLU A 270 1.23 40.46 -10.26
CA GLU A 270 2.16 41.18 -9.39
C GLU A 270 3.61 40.90 -9.80
N MET A 271 3.97 39.63 -10.00
CA MET A 271 5.32 39.21 -10.41
C MET A 271 5.66 39.75 -11.81
N GLN A 272 4.73 39.67 -12.76
CA GLN A 272 4.89 40.24 -14.09
C GLN A 272 5.15 41.75 -14.07
N ALA A 273 4.40 42.50 -13.25
CA ALA A 273 4.56 43.96 -13.15
C ALA A 273 5.97 44.34 -12.63
N ASP A 274 6.51 43.60 -11.66
CA ASP A 274 7.85 43.86 -11.12
C ASP A 274 8.95 43.51 -12.16
N LEU A 275 8.79 42.41 -12.92
CA LEU A 275 9.69 42.05 -14.02
C LEU A 275 9.68 43.11 -15.16
N LEU A 276 8.50 43.59 -15.53
CA LEU A 276 8.36 44.60 -16.59
C LEU A 276 8.97 45.93 -16.17
N LYS A 277 8.76 46.38 -14.94
CA LYS A 277 9.41 47.60 -14.41
C LYS A 277 10.93 47.51 -14.48
N LEU A 278 11.50 46.34 -14.12
CA LEU A 278 12.94 46.13 -14.15
C LEU A 278 13.44 46.19 -15.61
N ARG A 279 12.69 45.63 -16.58
CA ARG A 279 13.03 45.69 -17.98
C ARG A 279 13.06 47.13 -18.54
N GLU A 280 12.09 47.97 -18.15
CA GLU A 280 12.04 49.39 -18.56
C GLU A 280 13.24 50.19 -18.02
N VAL A 281 13.66 49.88 -16.78
CA VAL A 281 14.85 50.55 -16.18
C VAL A 281 16.14 50.11 -16.90
N SER A 282 16.25 48.84 -17.31
CA SER A 282 17.39 48.30 -18.06
C SER A 282 17.53 48.96 -19.43
N HIS A 283 16.43 49.15 -20.16
CA HIS A 283 16.45 49.85 -21.46
C HIS A 283 16.71 51.35 -21.34
N ALA A 284 16.36 52.02 -20.23
CA ALA A 284 16.64 53.40 -19.98
C ALA A 284 18.12 53.74 -19.63
N SER A 285 18.93 52.71 -19.42
CA SER A 285 20.37 52.84 -19.05
C SER A 285 21.31 52.76 -20.28
N ASP A 286 20.82 52.52 -21.49
CA ASP A 286 21.64 52.44 -22.72
C ASP A 286 21.81 53.75 -23.45
N GLU A 287 21.26 54.93 -22.97
CA GLU A 287 21.63 56.23 -23.46
C GLU A 287 22.93 56.73 -22.81
N PRO A 288 23.90 57.27 -23.54
CA PRO A 288 25.19 57.71 -22.97
C PRO A 288 24.99 58.88 -22.07
N ARG A 289 24.91 58.63 -20.74
CA ARG A 289 24.89 59.67 -19.69
C ARG A 289 26.26 60.26 -19.47
N THR A 290 26.46 61.51 -19.78
CA THR A 290 27.62 62.35 -19.36
C THR A 290 27.76 62.34 -17.83
N PRO A 291 29.03 62.35 -17.29
CA PRO A 291 29.27 62.07 -15.89
C PRO A 291 29.15 63.35 -14.98
N ILE A 292 27.94 63.83 -14.70
CA ILE A 292 27.80 65.02 -13.78
C ILE A 292 26.56 64.97 -12.87
N SER A 293 25.87 63.84 -12.67
CA SER A 293 24.67 63.91 -11.83
C SER A 293 24.65 63.05 -10.53
N TRP A 294 25.69 62.30 -10.23
CA TRP A 294 25.68 61.43 -9.02
C TRP A 294 26.22 62.08 -7.75
N LEU A 295 26.75 63.31 -7.82
CA LEU A 295 27.30 64.04 -6.67
C LEU A 295 26.24 64.76 -5.82
N LYS A 296 24.96 64.83 -6.18
CA LYS A 296 23.93 65.57 -5.40
C LYS A 296 22.98 64.69 -4.57
N ALA A 297 23.03 63.40 -4.65
CA ALA A 297 22.13 62.50 -3.87
C ALA A 297 22.74 61.94 -2.56
N ARG A 298 24.01 62.25 -2.26
CA ARG A 298 24.70 61.69 -1.05
C ARG A 298 24.78 62.62 0.15
N SER A 299 24.12 63.82 0.12
CA SER A 299 24.22 64.84 1.16
C SER A 299 23.01 64.96 2.10
N LEU A 300 22.01 64.03 2.07
CA LEU A 300 20.82 64.18 2.89
C LEU A 300 20.53 63.10 3.93
N ARG A 301 21.50 62.20 4.23
CA ARG A 301 21.31 61.18 5.32
C ARG A 301 22.51 61.01 6.23
N LEU A 302 23.11 62.14 6.68
CA LEU A 302 24.08 62.12 7.77
C LEU A 302 23.98 63.43 8.61
N ARG A 303 22.85 63.55 9.31
CA ARG A 303 22.68 64.38 10.48
C ARG A 303 21.78 63.65 11.46
N ILE A 304 22.42 62.99 12.41
CA ILE A 304 22.05 62.79 13.82
C ILE A 304 23.09 61.81 14.39
N SER A 305 23.92 62.30 15.22
CA SER A 305 24.69 61.81 16.32
C SER A 305 26.18 62.20 16.25
N ALA A 306 26.46 63.48 16.53
CA ALA A 306 27.77 63.88 17.01
C ALA A 306 27.62 64.26 18.48
N GLY A 307 28.26 63.56 19.36
CA GLY A 307 28.36 63.88 20.75
C GLY A 307 29.35 63.00 21.50
N LEU A 308 30.50 63.59 21.81
CA LEU A 308 31.50 63.19 22.82
C LEU A 308 32.36 61.96 22.53
N SER A 309 33.64 61.93 22.62
CA SER A 309 34.64 62.78 23.28
C SER A 309 36.06 62.45 22.86
N THR A 310 36.82 63.47 22.67
CA THR A 310 38.26 63.69 22.90
C THR A 310 39.15 62.56 23.46
N ALA A 311 40.33 62.50 22.82
CA ALA A 311 41.62 62.29 23.39
C ALA A 311 42.34 60.95 23.07
N LEU A 312 43.49 61.17 22.47
CA LEU A 312 44.77 60.44 22.46
C LEU A 312 45.19 59.83 21.15
N ARG A 313 46.06 60.60 20.49
CA ARG A 313 47.13 60.05 19.61
C ARG A 313 48.21 59.43 20.48
N PRO A 314 48.94 58.36 19.98
CA PRO A 314 50.01 58.68 19.04
C PRO A 314 50.29 57.62 17.98
N ARG A 315 51.02 58.06 16.99
CA ARG A 315 51.62 57.38 15.85
C ARG A 315 52.34 56.10 16.20
N ALA A 316 52.08 55.05 15.47
CA ALA A 316 53.07 54.15 14.83
C ALA A 316 52.35 52.92 14.16
N SER A 317 52.83 52.51 12.98
CA SER A 317 52.53 51.25 12.31
C SER A 317 51.48 51.22 11.21
N ILE A 318 51.68 52.03 10.16
CA ILE A 318 50.97 51.81 8.85
C ILE A 318 51.69 50.78 7.96
N THR A 319 52.85 50.29 8.35
CA THR A 319 53.66 49.36 7.53
C THR A 319 53.42 47.86 7.76
N PHE A 320 52.65 47.47 8.83
CA PHE A 320 52.38 46.04 9.09
C PHE A 320 51.10 45.51 8.42
N GLY A 321 50.13 46.39 8.09
CA GLY A 321 48.88 46.01 7.46
C GLY A 321 48.92 45.78 5.96
N LEU A 322 49.93 46.30 5.26
CA LEU A 322 50.05 46.22 3.80
C LEU A 322 50.70 44.91 3.26
N VAL A 323 51.37 44.16 4.15
CA VAL A 323 52.04 42.90 3.78
C VAL A 323 51.27 41.64 4.28
N THR A 324 50.56 41.77 5.42
CA THR A 324 49.83 40.63 6.02
C THR A 324 48.49 40.35 5.35
N VAL A 325 47.77 41.37 4.86
CA VAL A 325 46.47 41.13 4.17
C VAL A 325 46.62 40.38 2.83
N PRO A 326 47.61 40.76 1.93
CA PRO A 326 47.80 39.96 0.72
C PRO A 326 48.39 38.57 1.00
N LEU A 327 49.17 38.40 2.08
CA LEU A 327 49.71 37.07 2.43
C LEU A 327 48.61 36.15 2.97
N VAL A 328 47.67 36.65 3.74
CA VAL A 328 46.48 35.90 4.21
C VAL A 328 45.56 35.56 3.03
N VAL A 329 45.36 36.53 2.12
CA VAL A 329 44.54 36.30 0.91
C VAL A 329 45.23 35.27 -0.03
N VAL A 330 46.54 35.35 -0.23
CA VAL A 330 47.29 34.37 -1.04
C VAL A 330 47.34 33.01 -0.35
N LEU A 331 47.49 32.95 0.98
CA LEU A 331 47.42 31.69 1.72
C LEU A 331 45.99 31.08 1.65
N ALA A 332 44.95 31.94 1.71
CA ALA A 332 43.54 31.49 1.53
C ALA A 332 43.24 30.98 0.11
N ILE A 333 43.91 31.54 -0.92
CA ILE A 333 43.77 31.09 -2.32
C ILE A 333 44.56 29.82 -2.61
N LEU A 334 45.70 29.62 -1.91
CA LEU A 334 46.61 28.47 -2.12
C LEU A 334 46.25 27.24 -1.27
N LEU A 335 45.37 27.39 -0.25
CA LEU A 335 44.87 26.25 0.49
C LEU A 335 43.80 25.55 -0.34
N PRO A 336 43.88 24.21 -0.52
CA PRO A 336 42.85 23.47 -1.26
C PRO A 336 41.50 23.67 -0.60
N PRO A 337 40.39 23.64 -1.37
CA PRO A 337 39.01 23.87 -0.90
C PRO A 337 38.61 23.08 0.34
N ARG A 338 39.32 22.01 0.66
CA ARG A 338 39.11 21.17 1.86
C ARG A 338 39.31 21.90 3.20
N PHE A 339 39.98 23.05 3.24
CA PHE A 339 40.22 23.81 4.50
C PHE A 339 39.12 24.82 4.82
N TRP A 340 38.15 25.04 3.92
CA TRP A 340 37.05 25.98 4.11
C TRP A 340 35.71 25.33 4.46
N HIS A 341 35.62 23.99 4.44
CA HIS A 341 34.47 23.29 4.94
C HIS A 341 34.58 23.15 6.44
N ALA A 342 33.62 23.66 7.17
CA ALA A 342 33.45 23.30 8.58
C ALA A 342 33.43 21.77 8.64
N GLY A 343 34.24 21.16 9.48
CA GLY A 343 34.24 19.69 9.65
C GLY A 343 32.84 19.18 10.01
N PRO A 344 32.58 17.89 9.90
CA PRO A 344 31.28 17.32 10.21
C PRO A 344 30.87 17.77 11.63
N HIS A 345 29.60 18.09 11.78
CA HIS A 345 29.04 18.45 13.09
C HIS A 345 29.32 17.35 14.11
N GLN A 346 29.96 17.68 15.21
CA GLN A 346 30.19 16.73 16.30
C GLN A 346 29.04 16.87 17.29
N PRO A 347 28.25 15.80 17.50
CA PRO A 347 27.09 15.86 18.39
C PRO A 347 27.52 16.11 19.84
N LEU A 348 26.69 16.80 20.60
CA LEU A 348 26.88 16.95 22.03
C LEU A 348 26.90 15.58 22.71
N ALA A 349 27.81 15.37 23.67
CA ALA A 349 27.99 14.07 24.35
C ALA A 349 26.69 13.56 25.00
N GLU A 350 25.88 14.46 25.55
CA GLU A 350 24.58 14.13 26.13
C GLU A 350 23.57 13.71 25.05
N ALA A 351 23.51 14.42 23.93
CA ALA A 351 22.67 14.07 22.79
C ALA A 351 23.05 12.71 22.21
N LYS A 352 24.36 12.44 22.07
CA LYS A 352 24.88 11.15 21.64
C LYS A 352 24.47 10.01 22.58
N GLY A 353 24.52 10.22 23.91
CA GLY A 353 24.08 9.23 24.87
C GLY A 353 22.58 8.89 24.77
N TRP A 354 21.74 9.89 24.44
CA TRP A 354 20.32 9.65 24.17
C TRP A 354 20.09 8.94 22.83
N TYR A 355 20.86 9.28 21.81
CA TYR A 355 20.85 8.60 20.52
C TYR A 355 21.18 7.11 20.64
N GLU A 356 22.25 6.75 21.36
CA GLU A 356 22.68 5.36 21.55
C GLU A 356 21.61 4.53 22.28
N ARG A 357 20.99 5.08 23.31
CA ARG A 357 19.87 4.46 24.02
C ARG A 357 18.64 4.30 23.13
N GLY A 358 18.31 5.30 22.34
CA GLY A 358 17.21 5.23 21.37
C GLY A 358 17.44 4.19 20.27
N ALA A 359 18.66 4.09 19.76
CA ALA A 359 19.04 3.07 18.79
C ALA A 359 18.98 1.64 19.37
N ALA A 360 19.37 1.45 20.63
CA ALA A 360 19.23 0.18 21.33
C ALA A 360 17.74 -0.21 21.51
N ALA A 361 16.91 0.72 21.97
CA ALA A 361 15.48 0.51 22.12
C ALA A 361 14.78 0.15 20.77
N LEU A 362 15.23 0.73 19.64
CA LEU A 362 14.76 0.33 18.29
C LEU A 362 15.06 -1.13 17.97
N ARG A 363 16.25 -1.62 18.34
CA ARG A 363 16.63 -3.02 18.12
C ARG A 363 15.82 -3.97 18.98
N ASP A 364 15.53 -3.58 20.19
CA ASP A 364 14.70 -4.32 21.15
C ASP A 364 13.20 -4.32 20.79
N GLY A 365 12.77 -3.52 19.82
CA GLY A 365 11.36 -3.41 19.44
C GLY A 365 10.55 -2.43 20.28
N ALA A 366 11.18 -1.69 21.17
CA ALA A 366 10.57 -0.67 22.03
C ALA A 366 10.43 0.67 21.28
N TYR A 367 9.70 0.66 20.18
CA TYR A 367 9.70 1.76 19.17
C TYR A 367 9.27 3.12 19.68
N TYR A 368 8.34 3.17 20.60
CA TYR A 368 7.92 4.45 21.15
C TYR A 368 8.92 4.99 22.18
N GLN A 369 9.45 4.17 23.04
CA GLN A 369 10.53 4.60 23.92
C GLN A 369 11.72 5.08 23.08
N ALA A 370 12.05 4.36 22.02
CA ALA A 370 13.06 4.77 21.07
C ALA A 370 12.75 6.18 20.52
N SER A 371 11.49 6.42 20.11
CA SER A 371 11.10 7.76 19.62
C SER A 371 11.28 8.83 20.69
N LYS A 372 10.91 8.58 21.95
CA LYS A 372 11.09 9.55 23.05
C LYS A 372 12.56 9.82 23.37
N MET A 373 13.39 8.80 23.37
CA MET A 373 14.84 8.95 23.56
C MET A 373 15.48 9.74 22.41
N LEU A 374 15.07 9.47 21.19
CA LEU A 374 15.58 10.16 20.00
C LEU A 374 15.04 11.58 19.86
N GLU A 375 13.75 11.86 20.23
CA GLU A 375 13.22 13.20 20.38
C GLU A 375 14.10 14.02 21.35
N LYS A 376 14.50 13.43 22.47
CA LYS A 376 15.37 14.08 23.44
C LYS A 376 16.78 14.35 22.89
N SER A 377 17.32 13.42 22.09
CA SER A 377 18.61 13.62 21.40
C SER A 377 18.56 14.80 20.44
N VAL A 378 17.50 14.87 19.63
CA VAL A 378 17.29 15.96 18.64
C VAL A 378 17.01 17.30 19.34
N GLU A 379 16.24 17.29 20.46
CA GLU A 379 16.00 18.50 21.27
C GLU A 379 17.30 19.10 21.83
N LEU A 380 18.24 18.25 22.26
CA LEU A 380 19.53 18.67 22.79
C LEU A 380 20.49 19.12 21.69
N ASP A 381 20.41 18.55 20.50
CA ASP A 381 21.28 18.86 19.35
C ASP A 381 20.51 18.67 18.03
N ASP A 382 19.87 19.73 17.56
CA ASP A 382 19.06 19.76 16.32
C ASP A 382 19.89 19.63 15.03
N LYS A 383 21.24 19.63 15.16
CA LYS A 383 22.17 19.41 14.04
C LYS A 383 22.67 17.97 13.93
N PHE A 384 22.26 17.12 14.83
CA PHE A 384 22.66 15.71 14.83
C PHE A 384 21.86 14.91 13.79
N ALA A 385 22.32 14.87 12.54
CA ALA A 385 21.63 14.26 11.40
C ALA A 385 21.25 12.78 11.60
N LEU A 386 22.14 11.97 12.21
CA LEU A 386 21.82 10.57 12.49
C LEU A 386 20.72 10.40 13.54
N ALA A 387 20.59 11.32 14.51
CA ALA A 387 19.50 11.28 15.47
C ALA A 387 18.15 11.55 14.79
N HIS A 388 18.09 12.53 13.89
CA HIS A 388 16.91 12.77 13.05
C HIS A 388 16.57 11.54 12.20
N ALA A 389 17.54 10.90 11.56
CA ALA A 389 17.32 9.71 10.76
C ALA A 389 16.76 8.55 11.61
N ARG A 390 17.36 8.24 12.77
CA ARG A 390 16.87 7.19 13.68
C ARG A 390 15.50 7.53 14.27
N LEU A 391 15.21 8.81 14.54
CA LEU A 391 13.89 9.26 14.96
C LEU A 391 12.84 9.01 13.86
N ALA A 392 13.19 9.27 12.61
CA ALA A 392 12.35 8.94 11.47
C ALA A 392 12.08 7.43 11.36
N GLU A 393 13.09 6.59 11.61
CA GLU A 393 12.92 5.13 11.67
C GLU A 393 11.94 4.74 12.79
N ALA A 394 12.10 5.30 14.00
CA ALA A 394 11.20 5.05 15.11
C ALA A 394 9.76 5.48 14.80
N TYR A 395 9.58 6.65 14.22
CA TYR A 395 8.26 7.13 13.81
C TYR A 395 7.62 6.25 12.73
N THR A 396 8.42 5.68 11.82
CA THR A 396 7.92 4.74 10.79
C THR A 396 7.35 3.46 11.43
N GLU A 397 8.00 2.96 12.49
CA GLU A 397 7.56 1.73 13.19
C GLU A 397 6.27 1.94 14.01
N ILE A 398 5.97 3.18 14.43
CA ILE A 398 4.74 3.53 15.16
C ILE A 398 3.72 4.28 14.29
N ASP A 399 3.89 4.21 12.95
CA ASP A 399 3.00 4.76 11.92
C ASP A 399 2.83 6.30 11.93
N TYR A 400 3.80 7.03 12.50
CA TYR A 400 3.83 8.50 12.41
C TYR A 400 4.49 8.95 11.10
N THR A 401 3.90 8.53 9.97
CA THR A 401 4.49 8.62 8.62
C THR A 401 4.91 10.03 8.23
N ASP A 402 4.10 11.06 8.54
CA ASP A 402 4.42 12.45 8.18
C ASP A 402 5.61 12.95 9.00
N ARG A 403 5.63 12.69 10.32
CA ARG A 403 6.77 13.02 11.16
C ARG A 403 8.04 12.31 10.72
N ALA A 404 7.93 11.05 10.32
CA ALA A 404 9.07 10.27 9.82
C ALA A 404 9.68 10.92 8.56
N LYS A 405 8.85 11.40 7.64
CA LYS A 405 9.31 12.11 6.44
C LYS A 405 9.99 13.43 6.79
N ASP A 406 9.40 14.22 7.67
CA ASP A 406 9.98 15.50 8.11
C ASP A 406 11.36 15.30 8.72
N GLU A 407 11.54 14.27 9.56
CA GLU A 407 12.82 13.96 10.20
C GLU A 407 13.86 13.44 9.19
N VAL A 408 13.48 12.61 8.21
CA VAL A 408 14.41 12.19 7.12
C VAL A 408 14.81 13.38 6.26
N MET A 409 13.86 14.26 5.91
CA MET A 409 14.18 15.48 5.16
C MET A 409 15.11 16.39 5.96
N ARG A 410 14.89 16.51 7.26
CA ARG A 410 15.77 17.28 8.15
C ARG A 410 17.17 16.69 8.20
N ALA A 411 17.30 15.37 8.32
CA ALA A 411 18.59 14.69 8.29
C ALA A 411 19.34 14.93 6.97
N GLY A 412 18.66 14.81 5.81
CA GLY A 412 19.21 15.12 4.49
C GLY A 412 19.62 16.58 4.35
N TYR A 413 18.84 17.51 4.91
CA TYR A 413 19.20 18.95 4.94
C TYR A 413 20.47 19.21 5.72
N LEU A 414 20.63 18.60 6.90
CA LEU A 414 21.80 18.82 7.76
C LEU A 414 23.09 18.30 7.13
N VAL A 415 23.01 17.29 6.25
CA VAL A 415 24.16 16.69 5.56
C VAL A 415 23.83 16.50 4.08
N PRO A 416 23.78 17.57 3.29
CA PRO A 416 23.49 17.50 1.86
C PRO A 416 24.62 16.83 1.07
N ASP A 417 25.87 16.98 1.49
CA ASP A 417 27.02 16.25 0.95
C ASP A 417 27.45 15.18 1.96
N ARG A 418 27.11 13.93 1.67
CA ARG A 418 27.46 12.79 2.54
C ARG A 418 28.96 12.48 2.57
N ALA A 419 29.74 13.03 1.64
CA ALA A 419 31.20 12.87 1.62
C ALA A 419 31.90 13.58 2.81
N VAL A 420 31.19 14.45 3.53
CA VAL A 420 31.71 15.09 4.77
C VAL A 420 31.59 14.19 5.99
N LEU A 421 30.74 13.15 5.96
CA LEU A 421 30.61 12.15 7.01
C LEU A 421 31.70 11.08 6.91
N SER A 422 31.87 10.31 7.99
CA SER A 422 32.55 9.03 7.88
C SER A 422 31.82 8.11 6.89
N GLU A 423 32.54 7.19 6.24
CA GLU A 423 31.94 6.23 5.32
C GLU A 423 30.83 5.40 6.01
N GLU A 424 31.02 5.08 7.27
CA GLU A 424 30.04 4.37 8.11
C GLU A 424 28.78 5.20 8.35
N ASP A 425 28.91 6.45 8.82
CA ASP A 425 27.79 7.35 9.09
C ASP A 425 27.01 7.67 7.80
N ALA A 426 27.71 7.85 6.68
CA ALA A 426 27.07 8.06 5.38
C ALA A 426 26.24 6.87 4.94
N ASN A 427 26.74 5.63 5.17
CA ASN A 427 25.97 4.41 4.90
C ASN A 427 24.78 4.24 5.89
N TYR A 428 24.95 4.56 7.19
CA TYR A 428 23.84 4.56 8.15
C TYR A 428 22.73 5.52 7.73
N LEU A 429 23.07 6.77 7.40
CA LEU A 429 22.09 7.75 6.94
C LEU A 429 21.38 7.28 5.66
N SER A 430 22.11 6.64 4.74
CA SER A 430 21.54 6.08 3.50
C SER A 430 20.64 4.88 3.77
N ALA A 431 21.07 3.94 4.61
CA ALA A 431 20.31 2.76 4.98
C ALA A 431 18.98 3.11 5.67
N ILE A 432 19.03 4.04 6.64
CA ILE A 432 17.85 4.47 7.37
C ILE A 432 16.91 5.27 6.45
N THR A 433 17.45 6.15 5.61
CA THR A 433 16.65 6.87 4.62
C THR A 433 15.92 5.89 3.70
N ALA A 434 16.62 4.90 3.15
CA ALA A 434 16.04 3.85 2.32
C ALA A 434 14.97 3.04 3.08
N THR A 435 15.22 2.71 4.36
CA THR A 435 14.25 2.02 5.23
C THR A 435 12.95 2.81 5.39
N VAL A 436 13.04 4.11 5.68
CA VAL A 436 11.88 5.00 5.85
C VAL A 436 11.13 5.18 4.51
N MET A 437 11.88 5.23 3.41
CA MET A 437 11.33 5.32 2.05
C MET A 437 10.88 3.98 1.47
N ARG A 438 11.02 2.86 2.22
CA ARG A 438 10.64 1.49 1.85
C ARG A 438 11.41 0.90 0.66
N ASP A 439 12.57 1.44 0.37
CA ASP A 439 13.53 0.82 -0.54
C ASP A 439 14.36 -0.21 0.24
N SER A 440 13.74 -1.37 0.50
CA SER A 440 14.34 -2.41 1.32
C SER A 440 15.64 -2.97 0.71
N THR A 441 15.72 -3.02 -0.62
CA THR A 441 16.91 -3.51 -1.33
C THR A 441 18.11 -2.60 -1.09
N THR A 442 17.94 -1.30 -1.31
CA THR A 442 18.99 -0.29 -1.06
C THR A 442 19.35 -0.24 0.43
N ALA A 443 18.37 -0.38 1.33
CA ALA A 443 18.63 -0.44 2.77
C ALA A 443 19.54 -1.62 3.13
N VAL A 444 19.27 -2.83 2.61
CA VAL A 444 20.11 -4.03 2.81
C VAL A 444 21.53 -3.83 2.29
N GLU A 445 21.70 -3.25 1.10
CA GLU A 445 23.01 -2.99 0.53
C GLU A 445 23.86 -2.09 1.43
N HIS A 446 23.28 -1.01 1.96
CA HIS A 446 24.00 -0.11 2.86
C HIS A 446 24.27 -0.75 4.23
N TYR A 447 23.33 -1.48 4.85
CA TYR A 447 23.60 -2.19 6.10
C TYR A 447 24.66 -3.28 5.94
N ARG A 448 24.75 -3.94 4.78
CA ARG A 448 25.84 -4.88 4.48
C ARG A 448 27.20 -4.18 4.44
N LYS A 449 27.30 -3.02 3.78
CA LYS A 449 28.53 -2.22 3.78
C LYS A 449 28.92 -1.80 5.20
N ILE A 450 27.96 -1.39 6.02
CA ILE A 450 28.22 -1.06 7.43
C ILE A 450 28.78 -2.28 8.17
N SER A 451 28.25 -3.49 7.94
CA SER A 451 28.77 -4.71 8.58
C SER A 451 30.21 -5.07 8.18
N GLU A 452 30.68 -4.60 7.02
CA GLU A 452 32.06 -4.73 6.56
C GLU A 452 32.99 -3.68 7.21
N LEU A 453 32.50 -2.46 7.45
CA LEU A 453 33.26 -1.34 8.00
C LEU A 453 33.33 -1.34 9.53
N ALA A 454 32.28 -1.83 10.19
CA ALA A 454 32.11 -1.77 11.64
C ALA A 454 33.22 -2.50 12.40
N THR A 455 33.60 -1.96 13.56
CA THR A 455 34.53 -2.61 14.49
C THR A 455 33.94 -3.90 15.07
N ASP A 456 34.78 -4.81 15.58
CA ASP A 456 34.30 -6.07 16.16
C ASP A 456 33.36 -5.84 17.37
N GLN A 457 33.48 -4.70 18.06
CA GLN A 457 32.59 -4.31 19.15
C GLN A 457 31.20 -3.85 18.65
N GLU A 458 31.11 -3.25 17.50
CA GLU A 458 29.89 -2.73 16.89
C GLU A 458 29.14 -3.77 16.07
N LYS A 459 29.86 -4.73 15.48
CA LYS A 459 29.29 -5.78 14.61
C LYS A 459 28.04 -6.47 15.17
N PRO A 460 27.95 -6.85 16.46
CA PRO A 460 26.72 -7.48 16.97
C PRO A 460 25.48 -6.64 16.73
N SER A 461 25.54 -5.33 17.03
CA SER A 461 24.45 -4.39 16.82
C SER A 461 24.14 -4.18 15.34
N VAL A 462 25.17 -4.10 14.52
CA VAL A 462 25.03 -3.93 13.05
C VAL A 462 24.36 -5.15 12.42
N TYR A 463 24.70 -6.37 12.85
CA TYR A 463 24.03 -7.59 12.39
C TYR A 463 22.57 -7.67 12.83
N VAL A 464 22.18 -7.09 13.97
CA VAL A 464 20.76 -6.95 14.34
C VAL A 464 20.05 -5.98 13.37
N ASP A 465 20.65 -4.82 13.06
CA ASP A 465 20.07 -3.85 12.12
C ASP A 465 19.99 -4.43 10.69
N LEU A 466 21.03 -5.17 10.26
CA LEU A 466 21.02 -5.88 8.97
C LEU A 466 19.92 -6.96 8.92
N GLY A 467 19.77 -7.73 9.99
CA GLY A 467 18.70 -8.73 10.13
C GLY A 467 17.32 -8.10 10.01
N ARG A 468 17.09 -6.96 10.70
CA ARG A 468 15.83 -6.18 10.58
C ARG A 468 15.59 -5.68 9.15
N SER A 469 16.66 -5.28 8.45
CA SER A 469 16.56 -4.85 7.05
C SER A 469 16.18 -6.02 6.13
N TYR A 470 16.77 -7.21 6.34
CA TYR A 470 16.36 -8.44 5.64
C TYR A 470 14.93 -8.85 5.96
N GLU A 471 14.45 -8.71 7.21
CA GLU A 471 13.04 -8.94 7.54
C GLU A 471 12.09 -8.03 6.73
N LYS A 472 12.44 -6.76 6.57
CA LYS A 472 11.66 -5.80 5.77
C LYS A 472 11.74 -6.10 4.27
N ASN A 473 12.82 -6.70 3.83
CA ASN A 473 13.01 -7.20 2.46
C ASN A 473 12.45 -8.62 2.25
N GLU A 474 11.74 -9.18 3.24
CA GLU A 474 11.13 -10.51 3.22
C GLU A 474 12.12 -11.69 3.07
N ASP A 475 13.41 -11.45 3.18
CA ASP A 475 14.43 -12.50 3.16
C ASP A 475 14.67 -13.05 4.56
N LEU A 476 13.72 -13.87 5.03
CA LEU A 476 13.71 -14.38 6.41
C LEU A 476 14.90 -15.28 6.73
N ASP A 477 15.45 -15.98 5.73
CA ASP A 477 16.60 -16.86 5.93
C ASP A 477 17.87 -16.05 6.20
N LYS A 478 18.15 -15.01 5.40
CA LYS A 478 19.27 -14.11 5.67
C LYS A 478 19.07 -13.26 6.92
N ALA A 479 17.83 -12.91 7.27
CA ALA A 479 17.54 -12.27 8.55
C ALA A 479 17.97 -13.18 9.71
N MET A 480 17.58 -14.47 9.68
CA MET A 480 17.97 -15.45 10.70
C MET A 480 19.49 -15.65 10.77
N GLU A 481 20.17 -15.75 9.61
CA GLU A 481 21.64 -15.84 9.55
C GLU A 481 22.30 -14.61 10.20
N SER A 482 21.79 -13.41 9.93
CA SER A 482 22.30 -12.16 10.51
C SER A 482 22.12 -12.15 12.04
N TYR A 483 20.97 -12.55 12.56
CA TYR A 483 20.76 -12.62 14.00
C TYR A 483 21.62 -13.72 14.67
N GLN A 484 21.84 -14.84 14.01
CA GLN A 484 22.76 -15.87 14.50
C GLN A 484 24.20 -15.38 14.52
N GLU A 485 24.61 -14.56 13.52
CA GLU A 485 25.92 -13.93 13.52
C GLU A 485 26.06 -12.91 14.65
N ALA A 486 25.02 -12.11 14.91
CA ALA A 486 24.98 -11.21 16.06
C ALA A 486 25.21 -11.97 17.38
N ILE A 487 24.53 -13.10 17.58
CA ILE A 487 24.66 -13.97 18.78
C ILE A 487 26.03 -14.62 18.88
N ARG A 488 26.61 -15.06 17.75
CA ARG A 488 27.98 -15.64 17.76
C ARG A 488 29.01 -14.64 18.27
N ARG A 489 28.83 -13.37 17.96
CA ARG A 489 29.74 -12.29 18.37
C ARG A 489 29.45 -11.75 19.76
N ASP A 490 28.17 -11.67 20.11
CA ASP A 490 27.68 -11.28 21.43
C ASP A 490 26.59 -12.23 21.93
N PRO A 491 26.95 -13.24 22.70
CA PRO A 491 25.98 -14.18 23.30
C PRO A 491 25.01 -13.54 24.31
N GLN A 492 25.20 -12.26 24.67
CA GLN A 492 24.32 -11.49 25.54
C GLN A 492 23.38 -10.54 24.74
N SER A 493 23.26 -10.71 23.43
CA SER A 493 22.37 -9.91 22.60
C SER A 493 20.91 -10.36 22.76
N GLY A 494 20.18 -9.77 23.71
CA GLY A 494 18.75 -10.01 23.95
C GLY A 494 17.89 -9.72 22.72
N ALA A 495 18.19 -8.64 22.02
CA ALA A 495 17.52 -8.25 20.78
C ALA A 495 17.60 -9.33 19.68
N ALA A 496 18.79 -9.89 19.45
CA ALA A 496 18.98 -10.94 18.45
C ALA A 496 18.20 -12.22 18.79
N PHE A 497 18.20 -12.65 20.05
CA PHE A 497 17.40 -13.79 20.50
C PHE A 497 15.90 -13.53 20.40
N LEU A 498 15.42 -12.35 20.79
CA LEU A 498 14.01 -11.95 20.64
C LEU A 498 13.57 -12.04 19.17
N ARG A 499 14.36 -11.45 18.25
CA ARG A 499 14.06 -11.49 16.81
C ARG A 499 14.07 -12.89 16.24
N LEU A 500 15.05 -13.73 16.61
CA LEU A 500 15.04 -15.14 16.24
C LEU A 500 13.81 -15.88 16.75
N GLY A 501 13.39 -15.63 17.98
CA GLY A 501 12.17 -16.21 18.55
C GLY A 501 10.94 -15.87 17.71
N ILE A 502 10.80 -14.61 17.31
CA ILE A 502 9.71 -14.15 16.43
C ILE A 502 9.78 -14.85 15.06
N LEU A 503 10.97 -14.94 14.43
CA LEU A 503 11.12 -15.59 13.13
C LEU A 503 10.88 -17.09 13.16
N TYR A 504 11.35 -17.79 14.22
CA TYR A 504 11.02 -19.20 14.42
C TYR A 504 9.52 -19.40 14.61
N GLY A 505 8.86 -18.49 15.32
CA GLY A 505 7.40 -18.49 15.46
C GLY A 505 6.69 -18.33 14.11
N ARG A 506 7.13 -17.41 13.26
CA ARG A 506 6.60 -17.25 11.88
C ARG A 506 6.79 -18.51 11.03
N LYS A 507 7.90 -19.25 11.23
CA LYS A 507 8.17 -20.53 10.58
C LYS A 507 7.51 -21.72 11.29
N GLN A 508 6.65 -21.48 12.26
CA GLN A 508 5.94 -22.50 13.08
C GLN A 508 6.87 -23.49 13.81
N ASN A 509 8.12 -23.08 14.04
CA ASN A 509 9.08 -23.87 14.81
C ASN A 509 9.03 -23.49 16.30
N LEU A 510 8.01 -24.02 17.00
CA LEU A 510 7.74 -23.67 18.40
C LEU A 510 8.92 -23.95 19.33
N ARG A 511 9.64 -25.07 19.13
CA ARG A 511 10.76 -25.45 19.98
C ARG A 511 11.85 -24.39 19.95
N ASN A 512 12.33 -24.05 18.77
CA ASN A 512 13.40 -23.06 18.61
C ASN A 512 12.94 -21.66 19.02
N ALA A 513 11.65 -21.32 18.77
CA ALA A 513 11.07 -20.06 19.22
C ALA A 513 11.09 -19.95 20.75
N THR A 514 10.66 -21.00 21.47
CA THR A 514 10.65 -21.03 22.93
C THR A 514 12.07 -20.90 23.50
N GLU A 515 13.03 -21.70 22.99
CA GLU A 515 14.44 -21.62 23.41
C GLU A 515 15.04 -20.21 23.20
N ALA A 516 14.72 -19.56 22.10
CA ALA A 516 15.19 -18.21 21.80
C ALA A 516 14.56 -17.17 22.75
N PHE A 517 13.24 -17.26 23.00
CA PHE A 517 12.55 -16.38 23.95
C PHE A 517 13.04 -16.56 25.38
N GLU A 518 13.30 -17.79 25.83
CA GLU A 518 13.87 -18.06 27.17
C GLU A 518 15.25 -17.42 27.34
N LYS A 519 16.11 -17.51 26.33
CA LYS A 519 17.42 -16.85 26.34
C LYS A 519 17.30 -15.34 26.36
N ALA A 520 16.43 -14.76 25.51
CA ALA A 520 16.19 -13.33 25.51
C ALA A 520 15.69 -12.84 26.87
N GLU A 521 14.74 -13.55 27.48
CA GLU A 521 14.16 -13.19 28.77
C GLU A 521 15.22 -13.22 29.89
N ALA A 522 16.06 -14.28 29.96
CA ALA A 522 17.13 -14.38 30.92
C ALA A 522 18.15 -13.25 30.81
N ILE A 523 18.50 -12.86 29.57
CA ILE A 523 19.41 -11.75 29.31
C ILE A 523 18.80 -10.44 29.81
N TYR A 524 17.54 -10.14 29.41
CA TYR A 524 16.87 -8.91 29.82
C TYR A 524 16.63 -8.83 31.33
N GLN A 525 16.38 -9.95 32.00
CA GLN A 525 16.32 -10.01 33.46
C GLN A 525 17.68 -9.68 34.10
N THR A 526 18.79 -10.20 33.57
CA THR A 526 20.15 -9.90 34.05
C THR A 526 20.49 -8.43 33.87
N LEU A 527 20.04 -7.82 32.74
CA LEU A 527 20.25 -6.42 32.46
C LEU A 527 19.22 -5.47 33.13
N THR A 528 18.31 -6.04 33.95
CA THR A 528 17.19 -5.28 34.57
C THR A 528 16.33 -4.49 33.55
N ASN A 529 16.28 -4.98 32.30
CA ASN A 529 15.46 -4.40 31.24
C ASN A 529 14.02 -4.93 31.34
N THR A 530 13.21 -4.27 32.15
CA THR A 530 11.81 -4.63 32.42
C THR A 530 10.95 -4.66 31.16
N GLU A 531 11.17 -3.72 30.24
CA GLU A 531 10.43 -3.63 28.98
C GLU A 531 10.79 -4.77 28.04
N GLY A 532 12.07 -5.13 27.92
CA GLY A 532 12.52 -6.28 27.16
C GLY A 532 11.91 -7.59 27.66
N VAL A 533 11.81 -7.76 28.99
CA VAL A 533 11.11 -8.92 29.60
C VAL A 533 9.63 -8.93 29.22
N ALA A 534 8.96 -7.79 29.33
CA ALA A 534 7.54 -7.67 28.97
C ALA A 534 7.31 -7.95 27.48
N GLU A 535 8.19 -7.43 26.59
CA GLU A 535 8.11 -7.68 25.15
C GLU A 535 8.30 -9.16 24.79
N VAL A 536 9.29 -9.83 25.36
CA VAL A 536 9.51 -11.28 25.14
C VAL A 536 8.27 -12.09 25.53
N ARG A 537 7.69 -11.84 26.70
CA ARG A 537 6.48 -12.53 27.17
C ARG A 537 5.27 -12.23 26.31
N TYR A 538 5.12 -10.98 25.88
CA TYR A 538 4.09 -10.56 24.92
C TYR A 538 4.21 -11.33 23.61
N GLN A 539 5.38 -11.41 23.01
CA GLN A 539 5.61 -12.12 21.75
C GLN A 539 5.38 -13.64 21.92
N ARG A 540 5.80 -14.23 23.03
CA ARG A 540 5.55 -15.64 23.36
C ARG A 540 4.05 -15.92 23.55
N GLY A 541 3.34 -15.06 24.26
CA GLY A 541 1.88 -15.13 24.42
C GLY A 541 1.14 -15.00 23.11
N THR A 542 1.58 -14.09 22.24
CA THR A 542 1.02 -13.92 20.90
C THR A 542 1.23 -15.17 20.03
N LEU A 543 2.42 -15.76 20.07
CA LEU A 543 2.70 -17.03 19.37
C LEU A 543 1.81 -18.17 19.89
N LEU A 544 1.67 -18.33 21.20
CA LEU A 544 0.81 -19.36 21.79
C LEU A 544 -0.66 -19.18 21.41
N ASN A 545 -1.14 -17.94 21.34
CA ASN A 545 -2.49 -17.63 20.86
C ASN A 545 -2.70 -18.07 19.39
N THR A 546 -1.74 -17.76 18.51
CA THR A 546 -1.82 -18.18 17.10
C THR A 546 -1.81 -19.70 16.92
N MET A 547 -1.27 -20.42 17.89
CA MET A 547 -1.26 -21.89 17.93
C MET A 547 -2.48 -22.50 18.64
N GLY A 548 -3.42 -21.69 19.11
CA GLY A 548 -4.63 -22.14 19.83
C GLY A 548 -4.35 -22.62 21.28
N ARG A 549 -3.12 -22.41 21.83
CA ARG A 549 -2.76 -22.76 23.21
C ARG A 549 -3.18 -21.64 24.17
N LEU A 550 -4.51 -21.45 24.28
CA LEU A 550 -5.10 -20.24 24.87
C LEU A 550 -4.80 -20.05 26.36
N GLU A 551 -4.82 -21.14 27.15
CA GLU A 551 -4.49 -21.08 28.59
C GLU A 551 -3.05 -20.64 28.83
N GLU A 552 -2.11 -21.16 28.05
CA GLU A 552 -0.70 -20.79 28.16
C GLU A 552 -0.44 -19.39 27.67
N ALA A 553 -1.12 -18.98 26.56
CA ALA A 553 -1.07 -17.62 26.05
C ALA A 553 -1.55 -16.61 27.09
N HIS A 554 -2.69 -16.89 27.74
CA HIS A 554 -3.23 -16.05 28.81
C HIS A 554 -2.24 -15.93 29.98
N ALA A 555 -1.67 -17.06 30.45
CA ALA A 555 -0.71 -17.06 31.54
C ALA A 555 0.56 -16.24 31.23
N GLU A 556 1.11 -16.36 30.02
CA GLU A 556 2.28 -15.57 29.60
C GLU A 556 1.99 -14.07 29.50
N LEU A 557 0.83 -13.71 28.93
CA LEU A 557 0.42 -12.31 28.82
C LEU A 557 0.10 -11.71 30.20
N GLN A 558 -0.48 -12.48 31.12
CA GLN A 558 -0.71 -12.03 32.50
C GLN A 558 0.64 -11.78 33.22
N ARG A 559 1.62 -12.67 33.06
CA ARG A 559 2.98 -12.44 33.59
C ARG A 559 3.65 -11.23 32.96
N ALA A 560 3.39 -10.95 31.65
CA ALA A 560 3.85 -9.74 30.99
C ALA A 560 3.20 -8.48 31.60
N LEU A 561 1.89 -8.55 31.89
CA LEU A 561 1.16 -7.44 32.53
C LEU A 561 1.68 -7.17 33.95
N ASP A 562 1.94 -8.22 34.74
CA ASP A 562 2.44 -8.09 36.09
C ASP A 562 3.80 -7.38 36.16
N VAL A 563 4.69 -7.67 35.20
CA VAL A 563 5.99 -7.00 35.09
C VAL A 563 5.85 -5.49 34.86
N THR A 564 4.78 -5.05 34.18
CA THR A 564 4.52 -3.63 33.89
C THR A 564 3.87 -2.87 35.07
N GLN A 565 3.52 -3.54 36.16
CA GLN A 565 2.86 -2.93 37.33
C GLN A 565 3.82 -2.31 38.36
N THR A 566 5.14 -2.32 38.10
CA THR A 566 6.15 -1.74 39.00
C THR A 566 6.00 -0.21 39.08
N PRO A 567 6.35 0.42 40.26
CA PRO A 567 5.95 1.82 40.58
C PRO A 567 6.58 2.96 39.80
N SER A 568 7.41 2.73 38.83
CA SER A 568 7.90 3.81 37.95
C SER A 568 6.79 4.21 36.98
N LYS A 569 6.11 5.26 37.31
CA LYS A 569 4.70 5.56 37.01
C LYS A 569 4.28 5.78 35.53
N ASN A 570 5.14 5.88 34.55
CA ASN A 570 4.69 6.22 33.18
C ASN A 570 5.46 5.53 32.03
N ASP A 571 6.50 4.73 32.30
CA ASP A 571 7.40 4.29 31.22
C ASP A 571 6.90 3.11 30.37
N TYR A 572 5.90 2.35 30.88
CA TYR A 572 5.45 1.09 30.23
C TYR A 572 4.02 1.10 29.71
N GLN A 573 3.37 2.26 29.64
CA GLN A 573 1.94 2.34 29.27
C GLN A 573 1.63 1.72 27.91
N GLN A 574 2.57 1.78 26.98
CA GLN A 574 2.38 1.26 25.63
C GLN A 574 2.38 -0.25 25.55
N ILE A 575 3.41 -0.88 26.12
CA ILE A 575 3.47 -2.35 26.16
C ILE A 575 2.30 -2.89 26.98
N LYS A 576 1.86 -2.15 28.01
CA LYS A 576 0.67 -2.48 28.80
C LYS A 576 -0.61 -2.46 27.98
N ILE A 577 -0.81 -1.44 27.15
CA ILE A 577 -1.95 -1.37 26.22
C ILE A 577 -1.95 -2.57 25.27
N ARG A 578 -0.80 -2.86 24.66
CA ARG A 578 -0.66 -4.00 23.73
C ARG A 578 -0.95 -5.34 24.43
N ILE A 579 -0.45 -5.54 25.64
CA ILE A 579 -0.69 -6.73 26.44
C ILE A 579 -2.18 -6.88 26.78
N LEU A 580 -2.85 -5.80 27.23
CA LEU A 580 -4.28 -5.81 27.57
C LEU A 580 -5.16 -6.15 26.36
N LEU A 581 -4.87 -5.55 25.20
CA LEU A 581 -5.61 -5.84 23.98
C LEU A 581 -5.36 -7.27 23.48
N GLN A 582 -4.15 -7.80 23.68
CA GLN A 582 -3.87 -9.20 23.35
C GLN A 582 -4.52 -10.17 24.34
N LEU A 583 -4.57 -9.84 25.64
CA LEU A 583 -5.35 -10.59 26.65
C LEU A 583 -6.83 -10.62 26.31
N SER A 584 -7.38 -9.49 25.89
CA SER A 584 -8.74 -9.41 25.38
C SER A 584 -8.98 -10.40 24.23
N ASN A 585 -8.08 -10.43 23.25
CA ASN A 585 -8.17 -11.35 22.11
C ASN A 585 -8.09 -12.82 22.55
N VAL A 586 -7.16 -13.16 23.43
CA VAL A 586 -7.00 -14.54 23.97
C VAL A 586 -8.23 -14.97 24.78
N SER A 587 -8.72 -14.12 25.69
CA SER A 587 -9.91 -14.41 26.51
C SER A 587 -11.15 -14.60 25.64
N TYR A 588 -11.28 -13.78 24.58
CA TYR A 588 -12.37 -13.94 23.64
C TYR A 588 -12.28 -15.25 22.86
N ASN A 589 -11.08 -15.65 22.42
CA ASN A 589 -10.84 -16.94 21.77
C ASN A 589 -11.14 -18.13 22.71
N ALA A 590 -10.92 -17.96 24.01
CA ALA A 590 -11.28 -18.93 25.03
C ALA A 590 -12.78 -19.00 25.34
N GLY A 591 -13.60 -18.05 24.83
CA GLY A 591 -15.03 -17.96 25.10
C GLY A 591 -15.39 -17.09 26.32
N GLU A 592 -14.41 -16.44 26.94
CA GLU A 592 -14.56 -15.60 28.14
C GLU A 592 -14.90 -14.14 27.76
N THR A 593 -16.06 -13.95 27.13
CA THR A 593 -16.45 -12.66 26.48
C THR A 593 -16.49 -11.48 27.45
N ALA A 594 -16.91 -11.69 28.70
CA ALA A 594 -16.97 -10.62 29.71
C ALA A 594 -15.56 -10.12 30.07
N GLN A 595 -14.61 -11.02 30.30
CA GLN A 595 -13.24 -10.71 30.64
C GLN A 595 -12.50 -10.07 29.45
N ALA A 596 -12.78 -10.55 28.23
CA ALA A 596 -12.26 -9.95 27.00
C ALA A 596 -12.64 -8.45 26.88
N ARG A 597 -13.91 -8.12 27.12
CA ARG A 597 -14.38 -6.72 27.13
C ARG A 597 -13.72 -5.87 28.22
N GLU A 598 -13.51 -6.45 29.40
CA GLU A 598 -12.84 -5.75 30.49
C GLU A 598 -11.42 -5.36 30.14
N TYR A 599 -10.61 -6.31 29.62
CA TYR A 599 -9.27 -6.04 29.16
C TYR A 599 -9.20 -5.01 28.03
N ALA A 600 -10.11 -5.09 27.04
CA ALA A 600 -10.20 -4.12 25.96
C ALA A 600 -10.47 -2.70 26.50
N ASN A 601 -11.44 -2.55 27.40
CA ASN A 601 -11.79 -1.25 27.98
C ASN A 601 -10.62 -0.68 28.79
N GLN A 602 -9.93 -1.48 29.60
CA GLN A 602 -8.75 -1.05 30.35
C GLN A 602 -7.64 -0.53 29.40
N GLY A 603 -7.37 -1.24 28.30
CA GLY A 603 -6.39 -0.80 27.30
C GLY A 603 -6.77 0.52 26.64
N ILE A 604 -8.05 0.69 26.27
CA ILE A 604 -8.60 1.90 25.68
C ILE A 604 -8.51 3.09 26.66
N GLU A 605 -8.92 2.91 27.90
CA GLU A 605 -8.87 3.95 28.94
C GLU A 605 -7.44 4.44 29.18
N ILE A 606 -6.46 3.52 29.25
CA ILE A 606 -5.05 3.88 29.40
C ILE A 606 -4.57 4.66 28.17
N ALA A 607 -4.93 4.25 26.96
CA ALA A 607 -4.55 4.93 25.73
C ALA A 607 -5.09 6.37 25.68
N GLN A 608 -6.37 6.54 26.04
CA GLN A 608 -7.03 7.84 26.07
C GLN A 608 -6.45 8.77 27.16
N ALA A 609 -6.23 8.23 28.37
CA ALA A 609 -5.69 9.00 29.48
C ALA A 609 -4.27 9.53 29.22
N ASN A 610 -3.52 8.89 28.34
CA ASN A 610 -2.14 9.28 28.00
C ASN A 610 -2.01 9.97 26.62
N GLY A 611 -3.10 10.14 25.87
CA GLY A 611 -3.08 10.74 24.52
C GLY A 611 -2.29 9.93 23.49
N ILE A 612 -2.28 8.59 23.63
CA ILE A 612 -1.54 7.65 22.80
C ILE A 612 -2.47 6.63 22.09
N GLU A 613 -3.69 7.09 21.76
CA GLU A 613 -4.73 6.25 21.18
C GLU A 613 -4.29 5.54 19.89
N ALA A 614 -3.41 6.19 19.11
CA ALA A 614 -2.87 5.58 17.89
C ALA A 614 -2.19 4.23 18.14
N LEU A 615 -1.57 4.03 19.30
CA LEU A 615 -0.91 2.76 19.68
C LEU A 615 -1.89 1.65 20.05
N ALA A 616 -3.12 2.00 20.44
CA ALA A 616 -4.17 1.03 20.70
C ALA A 616 -4.88 0.54 19.44
N THR A 617 -4.70 1.24 18.32
CA THR A 617 -5.48 1.04 17.10
C THR A 617 -5.30 -0.35 16.51
N ASP A 618 -4.06 -0.83 16.41
CA ASP A 618 -3.78 -2.16 15.86
C ASP A 618 -4.43 -3.28 16.69
N GLY A 619 -4.35 -3.19 18.02
CA GLY A 619 -4.99 -4.14 18.91
C GLY A 619 -6.52 -4.11 18.81
N LEU A 620 -7.12 -2.93 18.62
CA LEU A 620 -8.55 -2.78 18.40
C LEU A 620 -8.99 -3.37 17.05
N ILE A 621 -8.15 -3.22 16.01
CA ILE A 621 -8.41 -3.86 14.71
C ILE A 621 -8.35 -5.38 14.85
N ASP A 622 -7.36 -5.92 15.55
CA ASP A 622 -7.21 -7.36 15.76
C ASP A 622 -8.38 -7.92 16.58
N LEU A 623 -8.83 -7.19 17.60
CA LEU A 623 -10.03 -7.54 18.36
C LEU A 623 -11.30 -7.49 17.47
N GLY A 624 -11.46 -6.43 16.69
CA GLY A 624 -12.54 -6.32 15.71
C GLY A 624 -12.57 -7.48 14.72
N ASN A 625 -11.40 -7.90 14.23
CA ASN A 625 -11.27 -9.07 13.36
C ASN A 625 -11.67 -10.36 14.06
N THR A 626 -11.35 -10.52 15.35
CA THR A 626 -11.74 -11.70 16.12
C THR A 626 -13.27 -11.81 16.23
N PHE A 627 -13.97 -10.71 16.47
CA PHE A 627 -15.46 -10.67 16.45
C PHE A 627 -15.99 -10.96 15.04
N LEU A 628 -15.34 -10.42 14.01
CA LEU A 628 -15.72 -10.63 12.62
C LEU A 628 -15.68 -12.12 12.23
N PHE A 629 -14.61 -12.84 12.59
CA PHE A 629 -14.49 -14.28 12.33
C PHE A 629 -15.56 -15.13 12.99
N ARG A 630 -16.15 -14.67 14.09
CA ARG A 630 -17.25 -15.35 14.79
C ARG A 630 -18.64 -14.94 14.32
N GLY A 631 -18.73 -14.01 13.37
CA GLY A 631 -20.00 -13.48 12.89
C GLY A 631 -20.69 -12.52 13.85
N GLU A 632 -19.98 -12.01 14.87
CA GLU A 632 -20.49 -11.00 15.81
C GLU A 632 -20.24 -9.59 15.22
N PHE A 633 -20.93 -9.32 14.13
CA PHE A 633 -20.68 -8.16 13.26
C PHE A 633 -20.85 -6.80 13.95
N ASP A 634 -21.80 -6.66 14.88
CA ASP A 634 -22.07 -5.39 15.56
C ASP A 634 -20.93 -5.00 16.52
N GLU A 635 -20.40 -5.97 17.26
CA GLU A 635 -19.22 -5.73 18.11
C GLU A 635 -17.96 -5.49 17.25
N ALA A 636 -17.78 -6.24 16.16
CA ALA A 636 -16.70 -6.00 15.21
C ALA A 636 -16.72 -4.57 14.67
N GLU A 637 -17.89 -4.11 14.22
CA GLU A 637 -18.07 -2.75 13.69
C GLU A 637 -17.75 -1.68 14.73
N LYS A 638 -18.20 -1.86 15.97
CA LYS A 638 -17.93 -0.95 17.08
C LYS A 638 -16.43 -0.76 17.31
N TYR A 639 -15.65 -1.85 17.43
CA TYR A 639 -14.23 -1.76 17.68
C TYR A 639 -13.44 -1.25 16.45
N LEU A 640 -13.85 -1.63 15.24
CA LEU A 640 -13.23 -1.13 14.01
C LEU A 640 -13.49 0.37 13.80
N LYS A 641 -14.69 0.87 14.11
CA LYS A 641 -15.00 2.31 14.08
C LYS A 641 -14.20 3.08 15.12
N GLN A 642 -14.05 2.53 16.32
CA GLN A 642 -13.22 3.13 17.36
C GLN A 642 -11.75 3.17 16.97
N ALA A 643 -11.24 2.10 16.36
CA ALA A 643 -9.90 2.05 15.80
C ALA A 643 -9.69 3.13 14.72
N LEU A 644 -10.67 3.29 13.83
CA LEU A 644 -10.65 4.31 12.78
C LEU A 644 -10.61 5.74 13.36
N ASP A 645 -11.40 6.01 14.40
CA ASP A 645 -11.41 7.31 15.07
C ASP A 645 -10.06 7.60 15.76
N PHE A 646 -9.50 6.61 16.44
CA PHE A 646 -8.16 6.72 17.07
C PHE A 646 -7.07 6.97 16.03
N ALA A 647 -7.07 6.21 14.92
CA ALA A 647 -6.10 6.39 13.85
C ALA A 647 -6.15 7.82 13.27
N ARG A 648 -7.36 8.35 13.05
CA ARG A 648 -7.56 9.71 12.54
C ARG A 648 -7.06 10.77 13.50
N ARG A 649 -7.39 10.67 14.79
CA ARG A 649 -6.90 11.61 15.81
C ARG A 649 -5.38 11.58 15.95
N GLY A 650 -4.79 10.38 15.88
CA GLY A 650 -3.35 10.18 15.94
C GLY A 650 -2.61 10.46 14.63
N LYS A 651 -3.32 10.77 13.52
CA LYS A 651 -2.76 10.92 12.17
C LYS A 651 -1.97 9.66 11.71
N ALA A 652 -2.41 8.49 12.15
CA ALA A 652 -1.81 7.19 11.82
C ALA A 652 -2.44 6.64 10.52
N HIS A 653 -2.03 7.17 9.38
CA HIS A 653 -2.70 6.94 8.09
C HIS A 653 -2.67 5.47 7.62
N ARG A 654 -1.59 4.74 7.89
CA ARG A 654 -1.52 3.31 7.56
C ARG A 654 -2.56 2.50 8.34
N THR A 655 -2.65 2.77 9.63
CA THR A 655 -3.59 2.08 10.51
C THR A 655 -5.02 2.54 10.24
N GLU A 656 -5.22 3.81 9.84
CA GLU A 656 -6.51 4.29 9.31
C GLU A 656 -6.94 3.47 8.09
N ALA A 657 -6.06 3.30 7.10
CA ALA A 657 -6.36 2.50 5.92
C ALA A 657 -6.63 1.02 6.28
N ARG A 658 -5.91 0.47 7.28
CA ARG A 658 -6.14 -0.88 7.78
C ARG A 658 -7.53 -1.02 8.42
N ALA A 659 -7.94 -0.06 9.25
CA ALA A 659 -9.29 -0.04 9.84
C ALA A 659 -10.39 0.08 8.77
N ILE A 660 -10.19 0.93 7.76
CA ILE A 660 -11.11 1.08 6.62
C ILE A 660 -11.22 -0.24 5.83
N LEU A 661 -10.09 -0.92 5.57
CA LEU A 661 -10.08 -2.22 4.90
C LEU A 661 -10.88 -3.27 5.67
N GLN A 662 -10.74 -3.31 6.99
CA GLN A 662 -11.48 -4.26 7.82
C GLN A 662 -12.98 -3.94 7.90
N LEU A 663 -13.37 -2.65 7.90
CA LEU A 663 -14.77 -2.25 7.76
C LEU A 663 -15.34 -2.65 6.38
N GLY A 664 -14.53 -2.55 5.33
CA GLY A 664 -14.89 -3.09 4.02
C GLY A 664 -15.08 -4.61 4.04
N SER A 665 -14.16 -5.35 4.68
CA SER A 665 -14.27 -6.79 4.89
C SER A 665 -15.53 -7.18 5.67
N LEU A 666 -15.86 -6.43 6.71
CA LEU A 666 -17.07 -6.62 7.51
C LEU A 666 -18.35 -6.49 6.65
N ASN A 667 -18.42 -5.45 5.82
CA ASN A 667 -19.57 -5.26 4.94
C ASN A 667 -19.68 -6.40 3.92
N VAL A 668 -18.56 -6.85 3.35
CA VAL A 668 -18.55 -8.02 2.44
C VAL A 668 -19.03 -9.28 3.16
N GLN A 669 -18.63 -9.50 4.43
CA GLN A 669 -19.10 -10.66 5.19
C GLN A 669 -20.57 -10.57 5.62
N ARG A 670 -21.12 -9.36 5.76
CA ARG A 670 -22.55 -9.11 5.96
C ARG A 670 -23.42 -9.24 4.68
N ASP A 671 -22.80 -9.68 3.59
CA ASP A 671 -23.43 -9.73 2.25
C ASP A 671 -23.90 -8.34 1.75
N ASN A 672 -23.14 -7.31 2.10
CA ASN A 672 -23.35 -5.94 1.64
C ASN A 672 -22.14 -5.43 0.84
N PRO A 673 -21.86 -6.01 -0.36
CA PRO A 673 -20.70 -5.66 -1.16
C PRO A 673 -20.75 -4.22 -1.69
N ASP A 674 -21.94 -3.64 -1.86
CA ASP A 674 -22.12 -2.26 -2.34
C ASP A 674 -21.54 -1.21 -1.37
N GLU A 675 -21.58 -1.46 -0.06
CA GLU A 675 -20.90 -0.64 0.93
C GLU A 675 -19.46 -1.08 1.19
N GLY A 676 -19.15 -2.37 0.97
CA GLY A 676 -17.81 -2.93 1.17
C GLY A 676 -16.80 -2.47 0.13
N ILE A 677 -17.15 -2.53 -1.16
CA ILE A 677 -16.28 -2.18 -2.29
C ILE A 677 -15.67 -0.78 -2.14
N PRO A 678 -16.44 0.31 -1.92
CA PRO A 678 -15.86 1.64 -1.78
C PRO A 678 -14.86 1.78 -0.63
N LEU A 679 -15.06 1.04 0.46
CA LEU A 679 -14.13 1.05 1.60
C LEU A 679 -12.84 0.31 1.26
N ILE A 680 -12.92 -0.84 0.58
CA ILE A 680 -11.75 -1.60 0.14
C ILE A 680 -10.94 -0.81 -0.89
N GLU A 681 -11.59 -0.19 -1.86
CA GLU A 681 -10.97 0.69 -2.85
C GLU A 681 -10.29 1.89 -2.18
N LYS A 682 -10.94 2.50 -1.18
CA LYS A 682 -10.33 3.58 -0.40
C LYS A 682 -9.06 3.13 0.32
N ALA A 683 -9.01 1.93 0.86
CA ALA A 683 -7.79 1.37 1.44
C ALA A 683 -6.72 1.10 0.37
N LEU A 684 -7.11 0.57 -0.81
CA LEU A 684 -6.22 0.34 -1.94
C LEU A 684 -5.56 1.63 -2.44
N THR A 685 -6.33 2.73 -2.54
CA THR A 685 -5.77 4.04 -2.90
C THR A 685 -4.70 4.53 -1.94
N PHE A 686 -4.75 4.09 -0.70
CA PHE A 686 -3.68 4.37 0.26
C PHE A 686 -2.50 3.42 0.06
N TYR A 687 -2.73 2.11 -0.07
CA TYR A 687 -1.67 1.10 -0.06
C TYR A 687 -0.86 1.05 -1.34
N GLN A 688 -1.50 1.02 -2.52
CA GLN A 688 -0.85 0.83 -3.81
C GLN A 688 0.26 1.86 -4.10
N PRO A 689 0.01 3.18 -4.03
CA PRO A 689 1.02 4.17 -4.39
C PRO A 689 2.19 4.23 -3.40
N ARG A 690 2.10 3.52 -2.27
CA ARG A 690 3.09 3.56 -1.17
C ARG A 690 3.86 2.28 -1.00
N GLY A 691 3.71 1.33 -1.94
CA GLY A 691 4.41 0.05 -1.90
C GLY A 691 4.06 -0.83 -0.68
N TYR A 692 2.84 -0.72 -0.14
CA TYR A 692 2.33 -1.64 0.88
C TYR A 692 1.83 -2.92 0.21
N ASN A 693 2.76 -3.67 -0.38
CA ASN A 693 2.45 -4.76 -1.28
C ASN A 693 1.60 -5.87 -0.64
N LYS A 694 1.87 -6.21 0.63
CA LYS A 694 1.08 -7.20 1.38
C LYS A 694 -0.34 -6.75 1.64
N GLU A 695 -0.49 -5.50 2.09
CA GLU A 695 -1.80 -4.90 2.33
C GLU A 695 -2.58 -4.73 1.02
N THR A 696 -1.89 -4.37 -0.06
CA THR A 696 -2.46 -4.30 -1.42
C THR A 696 -2.94 -5.67 -1.88
N SER A 697 -2.11 -6.71 -1.75
CA SER A 697 -2.46 -8.09 -2.08
C SER A 697 -3.73 -8.54 -1.32
N ARG A 698 -3.75 -8.33 0.00
CA ARG A 698 -4.90 -8.66 0.85
C ARG A 698 -6.17 -7.89 0.47
N ALA A 699 -6.05 -6.61 0.16
CA ALA A 699 -7.18 -5.78 -0.26
C ALA A 699 -7.73 -6.21 -1.63
N LEU A 700 -6.87 -6.60 -2.57
CA LEU A 700 -7.29 -7.13 -3.87
C LEU A 700 -8.06 -8.46 -3.72
N VAL A 701 -7.64 -9.35 -2.82
CA VAL A 701 -8.38 -10.59 -2.52
C VAL A 701 -9.80 -10.28 -2.00
N LEU A 702 -9.91 -9.33 -1.07
CA LEU A 702 -11.21 -8.91 -0.53
C LEU A 702 -12.08 -8.24 -1.60
N LEU A 703 -11.49 -7.43 -2.47
CA LEU A 703 -12.20 -6.77 -3.57
C LEU A 703 -12.71 -7.80 -4.58
N GLY A 704 -11.88 -8.78 -4.95
CA GLY A 704 -12.29 -9.89 -5.81
C GLY A 704 -13.48 -10.65 -5.21
N ARG A 705 -13.43 -10.97 -3.90
CA ARG A 705 -14.55 -11.61 -3.19
C ARG A 705 -15.83 -10.78 -3.21
N ALA A 706 -15.72 -9.45 -3.00
CA ALA A 706 -16.85 -8.55 -3.03
C ALA A 706 -17.54 -8.50 -4.41
N HIS A 707 -16.74 -8.45 -5.49
CA HIS A 707 -17.28 -8.54 -6.85
C HIS A 707 -17.95 -9.90 -7.14
N CYS A 708 -17.40 -11.00 -6.60
CA CYS A 708 -18.07 -12.30 -6.69
C CYS A 708 -19.48 -12.29 -6.08
N GLN A 709 -19.63 -11.68 -4.91
CA GLN A 709 -20.94 -11.56 -4.24
C GLN A 709 -21.95 -10.71 -5.05
N LYS A 710 -21.46 -9.73 -5.82
CA LYS A 710 -22.30 -8.98 -6.77
C LYS A 710 -22.67 -9.75 -8.03
N GLY A 711 -22.07 -10.92 -8.25
CA GLY A 711 -22.22 -11.68 -9.51
C GLY A 711 -21.31 -11.19 -10.64
N ASP A 712 -20.39 -10.27 -10.36
CA ASP A 712 -19.41 -9.74 -11.34
C ASP A 712 -18.13 -10.59 -11.31
N TYR A 713 -18.25 -11.81 -11.78
CA TYR A 713 -17.20 -12.84 -11.70
C TYR A 713 -16.00 -12.54 -12.61
N GLU A 714 -16.24 -11.85 -13.72
CA GLU A 714 -15.17 -11.47 -14.65
C GLU A 714 -14.25 -10.42 -14.02
N THR A 715 -14.82 -9.38 -13.47
CA THR A 715 -14.06 -8.36 -12.72
C THR A 715 -13.33 -8.98 -11.52
N ALA A 716 -13.98 -9.89 -10.79
CA ALA A 716 -13.38 -10.59 -9.67
C ALA A 716 -12.13 -11.39 -10.08
N LEU A 717 -12.22 -12.13 -11.19
CA LEU A 717 -11.10 -12.91 -11.71
C LEU A 717 -9.94 -12.01 -12.14
N GLN A 718 -10.23 -10.93 -12.87
CA GLN A 718 -9.21 -9.95 -13.29
C GLN A 718 -8.48 -9.33 -12.08
N ILE A 719 -9.21 -9.01 -11.01
CA ILE A 719 -8.62 -8.47 -9.78
C ILE A 719 -7.68 -9.49 -9.13
N LEU A 720 -8.09 -10.77 -9.05
CA LEU A 720 -7.26 -11.82 -8.45
C LEU A 720 -6.06 -12.20 -9.33
N GLU A 721 -6.19 -12.16 -10.66
CA GLU A 721 -5.07 -12.31 -11.59
C GLU A 721 -4.05 -11.17 -11.45
N ARG A 722 -4.53 -9.93 -11.29
CA ARG A 722 -3.67 -8.79 -10.98
C ARG A 722 -2.93 -8.98 -9.65
N GLN A 723 -3.59 -9.52 -8.64
CA GLN A 723 -2.97 -9.84 -7.36
C GLN A 723 -1.90 -10.93 -7.53
N LEU A 724 -2.17 -11.96 -8.32
CA LEU A 724 -1.20 -13.00 -8.64
C LEU A 724 0.03 -12.45 -9.38
N GLN A 725 -0.21 -11.55 -10.35
CA GLN A 725 0.89 -10.89 -11.06
C GLN A 725 1.75 -10.04 -10.12
N LEU A 726 1.14 -9.26 -9.23
CA LEU A 726 1.85 -8.49 -8.21
C LEU A 726 2.74 -9.40 -7.34
N ALA A 727 2.23 -10.54 -6.90
CA ALA A 727 2.98 -11.49 -6.10
C ALA A 727 4.18 -12.10 -6.86
N ARG A 728 4.01 -12.37 -8.16
CA ARG A 728 5.08 -12.84 -9.05
C ARG A 728 6.17 -11.79 -9.26
N ASP A 729 5.79 -10.55 -9.50
CA ASP A 729 6.72 -9.44 -9.71
C ASP A 729 7.57 -9.16 -8.47
N LEU A 730 7.02 -9.40 -7.30
CA LEU A 730 7.72 -9.30 -6.02
C LEU A 730 8.58 -10.52 -5.69
N GLY A 731 8.46 -11.61 -6.45
CA GLY A 731 9.14 -12.88 -6.16
C GLY A 731 8.63 -13.58 -4.89
N ASP A 732 7.50 -13.12 -4.31
CA ASP A 732 6.94 -13.67 -3.08
C ASP A 732 6.19 -14.98 -3.36
N GLN A 733 6.91 -16.10 -3.27
CA GLN A 733 6.36 -17.44 -3.50
C GLN A 733 5.18 -17.76 -2.55
N SER A 734 5.18 -17.18 -1.34
CA SER A 734 4.11 -17.36 -0.37
C SER A 734 2.80 -16.71 -0.85
N GLU A 735 2.89 -15.47 -1.34
CA GLU A 735 1.75 -14.74 -1.89
C GLU A 735 1.30 -15.34 -3.24
N VAL A 736 2.22 -15.82 -4.07
CA VAL A 736 1.88 -16.55 -5.32
C VAL A 736 1.02 -17.78 -5.00
N ALA A 737 1.41 -18.60 -4.00
CA ALA A 737 0.61 -19.75 -3.58
C ALA A 737 -0.78 -19.31 -3.06
N SER A 738 -0.84 -18.28 -2.21
CA SER A 738 -2.12 -17.76 -1.69
C SER A 738 -3.02 -17.20 -2.79
N SER A 739 -2.45 -16.60 -3.82
CA SER A 739 -3.17 -16.11 -5.01
C SER A 739 -3.82 -17.26 -5.78
N HIS A 740 -3.03 -18.29 -6.07
CA HIS A 740 -3.55 -19.49 -6.74
C HIS A 740 -4.67 -20.13 -5.92
N GLN A 741 -4.51 -20.25 -4.59
CA GLN A 741 -5.56 -20.76 -3.71
C GLN A 741 -6.84 -19.90 -3.80
N SER A 742 -6.72 -18.57 -3.77
CA SER A 742 -7.88 -17.67 -3.84
C SER A 742 -8.63 -17.76 -5.16
N ILE A 743 -7.90 -17.84 -6.29
CA ILE A 743 -8.50 -18.03 -7.62
C ILE A 743 -9.18 -19.40 -7.68
N GLY A 744 -8.53 -20.45 -7.19
CA GLY A 744 -9.11 -21.79 -7.13
C GLY A 744 -10.42 -21.83 -6.34
N ILE A 745 -10.47 -21.20 -5.16
CA ILE A 745 -11.68 -21.10 -4.34
C ILE A 745 -12.79 -20.34 -5.09
N LEU A 746 -12.46 -19.21 -5.73
CA LEU A 746 -13.42 -18.44 -6.54
C LEU A 746 -14.06 -19.31 -7.64
N LEU A 747 -13.22 -20.01 -8.40
CA LEU A 747 -13.66 -20.87 -9.49
C LEU A 747 -14.58 -22.00 -9.00
N VAL A 748 -14.35 -22.53 -7.79
CA VAL A 748 -15.19 -23.56 -7.17
C VAL A 748 -16.50 -22.98 -6.63
N GLU A 749 -16.40 -21.97 -5.76
CA GLU A 749 -17.55 -21.52 -4.98
C GLU A 749 -18.60 -20.78 -5.82
N TYR A 750 -18.14 -20.07 -6.85
CA TYR A 750 -19.02 -19.18 -7.61
C TYR A 750 -19.26 -19.62 -9.06
N GLN A 751 -18.41 -20.44 -9.65
CA GLN A 751 -18.53 -20.82 -11.07
C GLN A 751 -18.52 -22.34 -11.32
N GLU A 752 -18.17 -23.15 -10.32
CA GLU A 752 -18.03 -24.60 -10.43
C GLU A 752 -17.13 -25.07 -11.61
N ARG A 753 -16.05 -24.25 -11.91
CA ARG A 753 -15.03 -24.53 -12.92
C ARG A 753 -13.96 -25.46 -12.34
N TYR A 754 -14.36 -26.68 -11.98
CA TYR A 754 -13.51 -27.62 -11.22
C TYR A 754 -12.18 -27.99 -11.90
N PRO A 755 -12.09 -28.18 -13.24
CA PRO A 755 -10.79 -28.48 -13.88
C PRO A 755 -9.77 -27.35 -13.74
N GLU A 756 -10.21 -26.11 -13.90
CA GLU A 756 -9.34 -24.94 -13.77
C GLU A 756 -8.96 -24.70 -12.30
N ALA A 757 -9.92 -24.86 -11.39
CA ALA A 757 -9.65 -24.75 -9.97
C ALA A 757 -8.61 -25.79 -9.51
N LEU A 758 -8.69 -27.03 -10.04
CA LEU A 758 -7.72 -28.09 -9.75
C LEU A 758 -6.30 -27.67 -10.17
N ALA A 759 -6.13 -27.06 -11.35
CA ALA A 759 -4.83 -26.59 -11.81
C ALA A 759 -4.26 -25.53 -10.87
N HIS A 760 -5.09 -24.61 -10.38
CA HIS A 760 -4.65 -23.60 -9.40
C HIS A 760 -4.27 -24.21 -8.05
N PHE A 761 -5.01 -25.20 -7.56
CA PHE A 761 -4.64 -25.91 -6.32
C PHE A 761 -3.38 -26.76 -6.49
N ASP A 762 -3.12 -27.35 -7.67
CA ASP A 762 -1.89 -28.06 -7.98
C ASP A 762 -0.67 -27.13 -7.88
N GLU A 763 -0.76 -25.91 -8.45
CA GLU A 763 0.31 -24.91 -8.36
C GLU A 763 0.53 -24.47 -6.92
N SER A 764 -0.54 -24.15 -6.17
CA SER A 764 -0.43 -23.77 -4.76
C SER A 764 0.22 -24.87 -3.91
N CYS A 765 -0.23 -26.13 -4.05
CA CYS A 765 0.37 -27.29 -3.40
C CYS A 765 1.87 -27.40 -3.69
N GLY A 766 2.26 -27.33 -4.97
CA GLY A 766 3.65 -27.45 -5.39
C GLY A 766 4.55 -26.35 -4.81
N ILE A 767 4.05 -25.12 -4.72
CA ILE A 767 4.77 -24.00 -4.12
C ILE A 767 4.87 -24.20 -2.61
N ASN A 768 3.74 -24.42 -1.89
CA ASN A 768 3.72 -24.56 -0.44
C ASN A 768 4.56 -25.75 0.06
N GLU A 769 4.65 -26.82 -0.74
CA GLU A 769 5.54 -27.95 -0.47
C GLU A 769 7.03 -27.55 -0.56
N ARG A 770 7.42 -26.83 -1.62
CA ARG A 770 8.79 -26.36 -1.81
C ARG A 770 9.25 -25.37 -0.72
N ILE A 771 8.37 -24.45 -0.30
CA ILE A 771 8.71 -23.45 0.74
C ILE A 771 8.43 -23.93 2.17
N GLY A 772 7.95 -25.18 2.35
CA GLY A 772 7.78 -25.82 3.64
C GLY A 772 6.61 -25.30 4.49
N ARG A 773 5.58 -24.63 3.88
CA ARG A 773 4.40 -24.11 4.59
C ARG A 773 3.36 -25.19 4.85
N LYS A 774 3.60 -26.05 5.85
CA LYS A 774 2.78 -27.23 6.14
C LYS A 774 1.29 -26.92 6.35
N SER A 775 0.94 -25.87 7.09
CA SER A 775 -0.47 -25.55 7.36
C SER A 775 -1.24 -25.19 6.10
N ASN A 776 -0.68 -24.31 5.24
CA ASN A 776 -1.30 -23.93 3.97
C ASN A 776 -1.37 -25.12 3.02
N LEU A 777 -0.30 -25.93 2.95
CA LEU A 777 -0.29 -27.16 2.16
C LEU A 777 -1.41 -28.11 2.57
N GLY A 778 -1.74 -28.19 3.86
CA GLY A 778 -2.85 -29.01 4.35
C GLY A 778 -4.20 -28.58 3.78
N PHE A 779 -4.50 -27.27 3.78
CA PHE A 779 -5.73 -26.74 3.17
C PHE A 779 -5.73 -26.89 1.64
N ASP A 780 -4.60 -26.65 0.98
CA ASP A 780 -4.51 -26.83 -0.48
C ASP A 780 -4.73 -28.30 -0.89
N LEU A 781 -4.13 -29.24 -0.15
CA LEU A 781 -4.36 -30.67 -0.38
C LEU A 781 -5.82 -31.06 -0.14
N MET A 782 -6.48 -30.50 0.87
CA MET A 782 -7.90 -30.72 1.12
C MET A 782 -8.74 -30.22 -0.06
N ASN A 783 -8.51 -28.97 -0.53
CA ASN A 783 -9.20 -28.41 -1.68
C ASN A 783 -8.92 -29.22 -2.96
N ARG A 784 -7.65 -29.58 -3.20
CA ARG A 784 -7.25 -30.43 -4.30
C ARG A 784 -7.97 -31.79 -4.28
N GLY A 785 -7.99 -32.44 -3.13
CA GLY A 785 -8.68 -33.73 -2.93
C GLY A 785 -10.18 -33.61 -3.18
N THR A 786 -10.77 -32.48 -2.77
CA THR A 786 -12.19 -32.18 -3.03
C THR A 786 -12.45 -32.03 -4.53
N MET A 787 -11.61 -31.29 -5.27
CA MET A 787 -11.77 -31.15 -6.72
C MET A 787 -11.58 -32.46 -7.46
N LEU A 788 -10.61 -33.27 -7.04
CA LEU A 788 -10.39 -34.57 -7.64
C LEU A 788 -11.63 -35.49 -7.54
N TRP A 789 -12.25 -35.63 -6.35
CA TRP A 789 -13.45 -36.47 -6.25
C TRP A 789 -14.67 -35.82 -6.92
N GLN A 790 -14.78 -34.47 -6.91
CA GLN A 790 -15.83 -33.76 -7.66
C GLN A 790 -15.76 -34.07 -9.16
N LEU A 791 -14.58 -34.13 -9.73
CA LEU A 791 -14.36 -34.51 -11.12
C LEU A 791 -14.50 -36.04 -11.37
N GLY A 792 -14.46 -36.86 -10.30
CA GLY A 792 -14.55 -38.33 -10.42
C GLY A 792 -13.22 -39.09 -10.29
N HIS A 793 -12.10 -38.41 -10.03
CA HIS A 793 -10.79 -39.01 -9.79
C HIS A 793 -10.66 -39.55 -8.36
N TYR A 794 -11.49 -40.53 -8.02
CA TYR A 794 -11.63 -41.06 -6.66
C TYR A 794 -10.35 -41.69 -6.09
N ASP A 795 -9.55 -42.39 -6.93
CA ASP A 795 -8.32 -43.03 -6.49
C ASP A 795 -7.23 -42.02 -6.11
N GLU A 796 -7.19 -40.93 -6.82
CA GLU A 796 -6.26 -39.84 -6.50
C GLU A 796 -6.72 -39.06 -5.25
N ALA A 797 -8.01 -38.72 -5.15
CA ALA A 797 -8.59 -38.11 -3.97
C ALA A 797 -8.34 -38.94 -2.71
N GLY A 798 -8.49 -40.26 -2.80
CA GLY A 798 -8.20 -41.24 -1.74
C GLY A 798 -6.73 -41.31 -1.29
N LYS A 799 -5.79 -40.77 -2.08
CA LYS A 799 -4.37 -40.57 -1.67
C LYS A 799 -4.10 -39.19 -1.08
N VAL A 800 -4.76 -38.17 -1.59
CA VAL A 800 -4.51 -36.76 -1.25
C VAL A 800 -5.18 -36.38 0.08
N LEU A 801 -6.45 -36.73 0.30
CA LEU A 801 -7.18 -36.40 1.53
C LEU A 801 -6.53 -36.98 2.82
N PRO A 802 -6.09 -38.28 2.86
CA PRO A 802 -5.34 -38.77 4.01
C PRO A 802 -4.01 -38.04 4.27
N ARG A 803 -3.35 -37.53 3.23
CA ARG A 803 -2.14 -36.71 3.40
C ARG A 803 -2.48 -35.35 4.03
N ALA A 804 -3.57 -34.70 3.61
CA ALA A 804 -4.07 -33.48 4.26
C ALA A 804 -4.38 -33.75 5.74
N LEU A 805 -5.05 -34.86 6.05
CA LEU A 805 -5.38 -35.27 7.42
C LEU A 805 -4.12 -35.51 8.25
N SER A 806 -3.10 -36.18 7.72
CA SER A 806 -1.82 -36.40 8.41
C SER A 806 -1.11 -35.10 8.79
N ILE A 807 -1.19 -34.09 7.91
CA ILE A 807 -0.64 -32.75 8.22
C ILE A 807 -1.46 -32.07 9.32
N ALA A 808 -2.78 -32.13 9.23
CA ALA A 808 -3.70 -31.51 10.18
C ALA A 808 -3.61 -32.11 11.59
N ASP A 809 -3.40 -33.42 11.70
CA ASP A 809 -3.33 -34.17 12.98
C ASP A 809 -1.92 -34.22 13.57
N SER A 810 -0.92 -33.61 12.89
CA SER A 810 0.44 -33.58 13.39
C SER A 810 0.53 -32.78 14.71
N ARG A 811 1.40 -33.21 15.64
CA ARG A 811 1.64 -32.51 16.93
C ARG A 811 2.08 -31.05 16.75
N GLU A 812 2.60 -30.71 15.58
CA GLU A 812 3.05 -29.36 15.21
C GLU A 812 1.91 -28.46 14.72
N ALA A 813 0.88 -29.02 14.07
CA ALA A 813 -0.18 -28.22 13.45
C ALA A 813 -1.52 -28.24 14.19
N GLY A 814 -1.91 -29.40 14.82
CA GLY A 814 -3.10 -29.53 15.66
C GLY A 814 -4.40 -28.84 15.17
N ASN A 815 -4.62 -28.78 13.84
CA ASN A 815 -5.66 -27.94 13.23
C ASN A 815 -6.99 -28.70 13.13
N LYS A 816 -7.84 -28.55 14.17
CA LYS A 816 -9.16 -29.19 14.23
C LYS A 816 -10.09 -28.79 13.08
N GLU A 817 -9.97 -27.57 12.60
CA GLU A 817 -10.78 -27.08 11.49
C GLU A 817 -10.45 -27.83 10.21
N LEU A 818 -9.18 -27.94 9.85
CA LEU A 818 -8.74 -28.70 8.68
C LEU A 818 -9.14 -30.19 8.77
N VAL A 819 -9.01 -30.81 9.96
CA VAL A 819 -9.46 -32.19 10.20
C VAL A 819 -10.96 -32.33 9.89
N ALA A 820 -11.77 -31.40 10.38
CA ALA A 820 -13.21 -31.40 10.14
C ALA A 820 -13.58 -31.20 8.67
N TRP A 821 -12.87 -30.31 7.95
CA TRP A 821 -13.03 -30.13 6.50
C TRP A 821 -12.67 -31.39 5.71
N VAL A 822 -11.58 -32.07 6.06
CA VAL A 822 -11.20 -33.35 5.41
C VAL A 822 -12.28 -34.42 5.63
N TYR A 823 -12.79 -34.57 6.87
CA TYR A 823 -13.87 -35.52 7.13
C TYR A 823 -15.16 -35.17 6.38
N LEU A 824 -15.49 -33.90 6.22
CA LEU A 824 -16.63 -33.47 5.41
C LEU A 824 -16.42 -33.80 3.93
N SER A 825 -15.25 -33.56 3.37
CA SER A 825 -14.91 -33.93 1.99
C SER A 825 -14.98 -35.46 1.78
N ASP A 826 -14.43 -36.25 2.72
CA ASP A 826 -14.54 -37.70 2.70
C ASP A 826 -16.00 -38.17 2.76
N ALA A 827 -16.85 -37.52 3.58
CA ALA A 827 -18.26 -37.85 3.70
C ALA A 827 -19.01 -37.59 2.39
N GLN A 828 -18.75 -36.48 1.73
CA GLN A 828 -19.36 -36.13 0.44
C GLN A 828 -18.84 -37.04 -0.68
N MET A 829 -17.56 -37.40 -0.68
CA MET A 829 -17.02 -38.41 -1.61
C MET A 829 -17.66 -39.78 -1.42
N ALA A 830 -17.82 -40.23 -0.17
CA ALA A 830 -18.49 -41.51 0.12
C ALA A 830 -19.98 -41.48 -0.30
N LEU A 831 -20.67 -40.32 -0.10
CA LEU A 831 -22.03 -40.12 -0.54
C LEU A 831 -22.16 -40.20 -2.05
N SER A 832 -21.24 -39.59 -2.82
CA SER A 832 -21.23 -39.69 -4.30
C SER A 832 -21.01 -41.12 -4.82
N LYS A 833 -20.28 -41.92 -4.04
CA LYS A 833 -20.11 -43.39 -4.30
C LYS A 833 -21.29 -44.23 -3.80
N ARG A 834 -22.30 -43.62 -3.17
CA ARG A 834 -23.43 -44.29 -2.50
C ARG A 834 -23.00 -45.20 -1.32
N HIS A 835 -21.86 -44.94 -0.69
CA HIS A 835 -21.41 -45.62 0.53
C HIS A 835 -22.00 -44.93 1.78
N PHE A 836 -23.30 -45.08 2.02
CA PHE A 836 -24.04 -44.31 3.02
C PHE A 836 -23.56 -44.50 4.47
N ALA A 837 -23.12 -45.73 4.83
CA ALA A 837 -22.61 -45.98 6.18
C ALA A 837 -21.31 -45.20 6.47
N GLU A 838 -20.39 -45.18 5.51
CA GLU A 838 -19.16 -44.41 5.57
C GLU A 838 -19.44 -42.92 5.57
N ALA A 839 -20.29 -42.43 4.66
CA ALA A 839 -20.70 -41.03 4.60
C ALA A 839 -21.31 -40.54 5.93
N ARG A 840 -22.15 -41.39 6.57
CA ARG A 840 -22.73 -41.06 7.90
C ARG A 840 -21.65 -40.91 8.96
N THR A 841 -20.74 -41.89 9.04
CA THR A 841 -19.67 -41.90 10.05
C THR A 841 -18.79 -40.65 9.90
N LYS A 842 -18.35 -40.34 8.68
CA LYS A 842 -17.50 -39.19 8.39
C LYS A 842 -18.21 -37.85 8.63
N SER A 843 -19.51 -37.73 8.26
CA SER A 843 -20.33 -36.53 8.57
C SER A 843 -20.45 -36.29 10.08
N GLN A 844 -20.64 -37.38 10.87
CA GLN A 844 -20.70 -37.28 12.34
C GLN A 844 -19.36 -36.89 12.96
N GLN A 845 -18.24 -37.38 12.42
CA GLN A 845 -16.88 -36.96 12.85
C GLN A 845 -16.64 -35.49 12.55
N ALA A 846 -16.98 -35.00 11.36
CA ALA A 846 -16.92 -33.59 10.99
C ALA A 846 -17.78 -32.73 11.91
N LEU A 847 -19.04 -33.15 12.16
CA LEU A 847 -19.98 -32.44 13.02
C LEU A 847 -19.49 -32.36 14.47
N HIS A 848 -18.90 -33.45 14.99
CA HIS A 848 -18.36 -33.47 16.36
C HIS A 848 -17.25 -32.44 16.57
N LEU A 849 -16.37 -32.26 15.60
CA LEU A 849 -15.28 -31.30 15.63
C LEU A 849 -15.78 -29.86 15.37
N ALA A 850 -16.81 -29.70 14.54
CA ALA A 850 -17.32 -28.37 14.16
C ALA A 850 -18.19 -27.70 15.23
N ARG A 851 -18.87 -28.50 16.09
CA ARG A 851 -19.79 -28.00 17.11
C ARG A 851 -19.13 -26.92 17.99
N THR A 852 -19.81 -25.80 18.15
CA THR A 852 -19.44 -24.64 18.96
C THR A 852 -18.32 -23.72 18.44
N GLN A 853 -17.51 -24.16 17.50
CA GLN A 853 -16.35 -23.38 17.02
C GLN A 853 -16.41 -22.98 15.55
N PHE A 854 -16.97 -23.84 14.67
CA PHE A 854 -16.92 -23.64 13.22
C PHE A 854 -18.34 -23.74 12.62
N LYS A 855 -19.12 -22.63 12.71
CA LYS A 855 -20.53 -22.58 12.39
C LYS A 855 -20.86 -23.01 10.93
N GLU A 856 -20.08 -22.55 9.97
CA GLU A 856 -20.24 -22.95 8.56
C GLU A 856 -20.07 -24.45 8.37
N LEU A 857 -19.01 -25.01 8.94
CA LEU A 857 -18.70 -26.44 8.89
C LEU A 857 -19.79 -27.27 9.57
N GLU A 858 -20.33 -26.80 10.71
CA GLU A 858 -21.47 -27.42 11.40
C GLU A 858 -22.71 -27.49 10.50
N ILE A 859 -23.01 -26.40 9.80
CA ILE A 859 -24.16 -26.32 8.88
C ILE A 859 -23.98 -27.29 7.72
N ARG A 860 -22.80 -27.29 7.06
CA ARG A 860 -22.48 -28.18 5.95
C ARG A 860 -22.50 -29.66 6.38
N ALA A 861 -21.98 -29.99 7.55
CA ALA A 861 -21.98 -31.35 8.08
C ALA A 861 -23.41 -31.84 8.42
N ASN A 862 -24.26 -30.98 9.00
CA ASN A 862 -25.66 -31.28 9.26
C ASN A 862 -26.44 -31.47 7.95
N SER A 863 -26.21 -30.66 6.95
CA SER A 863 -26.82 -30.79 5.61
C SER A 863 -26.42 -32.11 4.94
N THR A 864 -25.12 -32.44 4.96
CA THR A 864 -24.62 -33.71 4.38
C THR A 864 -25.18 -34.91 5.14
N LEU A 865 -25.21 -34.88 6.48
CA LEU A 865 -25.78 -35.95 7.30
C LEU A 865 -27.30 -36.12 7.05
N GLY A 866 -28.02 -34.99 6.89
CA GLY A 866 -29.42 -34.99 6.53
C GLY A 866 -29.67 -35.63 5.17
N LEU A 867 -28.88 -35.28 4.16
CA LEU A 867 -28.96 -35.89 2.84
C LEU A 867 -28.62 -37.40 2.86
N VAL A 868 -27.58 -37.81 3.59
CA VAL A 868 -27.25 -39.24 3.81
C VAL A 868 -28.43 -39.95 4.46
N SER A 869 -29.05 -39.41 5.49
CA SER A 869 -30.19 -40.01 6.18
C SER A 869 -31.39 -40.17 5.22
N ALA A 870 -31.68 -39.15 4.42
CA ALA A 870 -32.79 -39.15 3.45
C ALA A 870 -32.59 -40.25 2.39
N LEU A 871 -31.38 -40.37 1.84
CA LEU A 871 -31.07 -41.32 0.77
C LEU A 871 -30.82 -42.76 1.25
N SER A 872 -30.57 -42.97 2.56
CA SER A 872 -30.29 -44.30 3.15
C SER A 872 -31.49 -44.94 3.85
N GLY A 873 -32.72 -44.39 3.67
CA GLY A 873 -33.94 -45.02 4.15
C GLY A 873 -34.54 -44.43 5.41
N THR A 874 -34.05 -43.30 5.93
CA THR A 874 -34.64 -42.51 7.04
C THR A 874 -35.01 -41.10 6.58
N PRO A 875 -35.94 -40.93 5.59
CA PRO A 875 -36.17 -39.62 4.96
C PRO A 875 -36.78 -38.57 5.91
N ARG A 876 -37.53 -39.00 6.93
CA ARG A 876 -38.06 -38.04 7.92
C ARG A 876 -36.96 -37.40 8.77
N GLU A 877 -36.04 -38.20 9.30
CA GLU A 877 -34.83 -37.70 10.01
C GLU A 877 -33.98 -36.83 9.11
N GLY A 878 -33.81 -37.24 7.86
CA GLY A 878 -33.03 -36.46 6.87
C GLY A 878 -33.64 -35.08 6.61
N LYS A 879 -34.97 -35.02 6.43
CA LYS A 879 -35.74 -33.77 6.27
C LYS A 879 -35.53 -32.83 7.45
N GLU A 880 -35.68 -33.31 8.71
CA GLU A 880 -35.48 -32.48 9.92
C GLU A 880 -34.07 -31.92 10.05
N LEU A 881 -33.06 -32.71 9.71
CA LEU A 881 -31.66 -32.26 9.73
C LEU A 881 -31.39 -31.19 8.66
N CYS A 882 -31.92 -31.38 7.43
CA CYS A 882 -31.80 -30.39 6.36
C CYS A 882 -32.56 -29.08 6.66
N GLU A 883 -33.75 -29.14 7.25
CA GLU A 883 -34.53 -27.97 7.67
C GLU A 883 -33.77 -27.11 8.70
N ARG A 884 -33.14 -27.76 9.70
CA ARG A 884 -32.30 -27.09 10.66
C ARG A 884 -31.06 -26.45 9.98
N ALA A 885 -30.43 -27.17 9.05
CA ALA A 885 -29.31 -26.65 8.30
C ALA A 885 -29.68 -25.39 7.49
N VAL A 886 -30.84 -25.41 6.80
CA VAL A 886 -31.36 -24.24 6.06
C VAL A 886 -31.66 -23.07 6.99
N THR A 887 -32.27 -23.31 8.16
CA THR A 887 -32.52 -22.24 9.13
C THR A 887 -31.20 -21.59 9.58
N SER A 888 -30.22 -22.42 9.98
CA SER A 888 -28.92 -21.91 10.41
C SER A 888 -28.14 -21.23 9.25
N ALA A 889 -28.29 -21.68 8.01
CA ALA A 889 -27.69 -21.06 6.83
C ALA A 889 -28.31 -19.68 6.53
N ARG A 890 -29.63 -19.53 6.70
CA ARG A 890 -30.29 -18.21 6.60
C ARG A 890 -29.77 -17.22 7.65
N ASP A 891 -29.65 -17.70 8.90
CA ASP A 891 -29.16 -16.89 10.00
C ASP A 891 -27.67 -16.51 9.82
N SER A 892 -26.91 -17.30 9.07
CA SER A 892 -25.48 -17.02 8.80
C SER A 892 -25.26 -15.89 7.79
N GLY A 893 -26.25 -15.59 6.95
CA GLY A 893 -26.13 -14.60 5.87
C GLY A 893 -25.18 -15.00 4.72
N ILE A 894 -24.76 -16.28 4.62
CA ILE A 894 -23.84 -16.75 3.56
C ILE A 894 -24.67 -17.30 2.37
N PRO A 895 -24.71 -16.60 1.20
CA PRO A 895 -25.61 -16.97 0.10
C PRO A 895 -25.34 -18.36 -0.48
N LYS A 896 -24.07 -18.72 -0.68
CA LYS A 896 -23.67 -20.04 -1.21
C LYS A 896 -24.10 -21.16 -0.25
N LEU A 897 -23.87 -20.99 1.05
CA LEU A 897 -24.24 -21.97 2.07
C LEU A 897 -25.75 -22.21 2.11
N LEU A 898 -26.54 -21.16 1.96
CA LEU A 898 -28.00 -21.26 1.85
C LEU A 898 -28.42 -22.02 0.58
N SER A 899 -27.81 -21.72 -0.56
CA SER A 899 -28.12 -22.42 -1.83
C SER A 899 -27.82 -23.91 -1.75
N ASP A 900 -26.67 -24.30 -1.20
CA ASP A 900 -26.28 -25.71 -1.04
C ASP A 900 -27.19 -26.47 -0.06
N THR A 901 -27.59 -25.79 1.05
CA THR A 901 -28.49 -26.42 2.03
C THR A 901 -29.92 -26.52 1.51
N LEU A 902 -30.40 -25.57 0.70
CA LEU A 902 -31.70 -25.65 0.01
C LEU A 902 -31.71 -26.83 -0.98
N LEU A 903 -30.62 -27.06 -1.73
CA LEU A 903 -30.53 -28.23 -2.63
C LEU A 903 -30.67 -29.56 -1.86
N SER A 904 -29.96 -29.68 -0.74
CA SER A 904 -30.03 -30.85 0.13
C SER A 904 -31.41 -31.05 0.74
N LEU A 905 -32.09 -29.94 1.16
CA LEU A 905 -33.46 -29.99 1.68
C LEU A 905 -34.45 -30.40 0.59
N ALA A 906 -34.32 -29.88 -0.61
CA ALA A 906 -35.17 -30.24 -1.75
C ALA A 906 -35.12 -31.76 -2.04
N GLU A 907 -33.92 -32.32 -2.06
CA GLU A 907 -33.74 -33.79 -2.24
C GLU A 907 -34.39 -34.56 -1.08
N ALA A 908 -34.16 -34.17 0.18
CA ALA A 908 -34.72 -34.80 1.35
C ALA A 908 -36.29 -34.73 1.38
N LEU A 909 -36.88 -33.65 0.89
CA LEU A 909 -38.34 -33.50 0.74
C LEU A 909 -38.90 -34.46 -0.31
N VAL A 910 -38.23 -34.58 -1.46
CA VAL A 910 -38.63 -35.51 -2.50
C VAL A 910 -38.54 -36.97 -2.02
N GLU A 911 -37.46 -37.34 -1.33
CA GLU A 911 -37.31 -38.67 -0.72
C GLU A 911 -38.41 -38.97 0.36
N SER A 912 -38.86 -37.91 1.09
CA SER A 912 -39.96 -38.03 2.07
C SER A 912 -41.34 -37.98 1.42
N ARG A 913 -41.43 -37.92 0.07
CA ARG A 913 -42.66 -37.79 -0.73
C ARG A 913 -43.43 -36.48 -0.50
N ASP A 914 -42.79 -35.45 -0.04
CA ASP A 914 -43.34 -34.07 0.09
C ASP A 914 -43.13 -33.32 -1.23
N SER A 915 -43.91 -33.71 -2.27
CA SER A 915 -43.69 -33.19 -3.62
C SER A 915 -43.88 -31.69 -3.76
N GLN A 916 -44.88 -31.13 -3.08
CA GLN A 916 -45.18 -29.69 -3.19
C GLN A 916 -44.04 -28.81 -2.62
N ASN A 917 -43.59 -29.10 -1.40
CA ASN A 917 -42.50 -28.39 -0.81
C ASN A 917 -41.16 -28.70 -1.53
N GLY A 918 -40.96 -29.95 -1.95
CA GLY A 918 -39.81 -30.35 -2.71
C GLY A 918 -39.65 -29.55 -4.00
N LEU A 919 -40.74 -29.39 -4.77
CA LEU A 919 -40.72 -28.57 -5.98
C LEU A 919 -40.41 -27.10 -5.68
N ARG A 920 -41.09 -26.52 -4.69
CA ARG A 920 -40.88 -25.11 -4.31
C ARG A 920 -39.43 -24.83 -3.91
N ILE A 921 -38.84 -25.66 -3.05
CA ILE A 921 -37.46 -25.50 -2.59
C ILE A 921 -36.45 -25.79 -3.70
N ALA A 922 -36.69 -26.76 -4.57
CA ALA A 922 -35.85 -27.06 -5.72
C ALA A 922 -35.78 -25.87 -6.69
N LEU A 923 -36.91 -25.22 -6.98
CA LEU A 923 -36.94 -24.03 -7.84
C LEU A 923 -36.33 -22.81 -7.15
N GLU A 924 -36.47 -22.65 -5.84
CA GLU A 924 -35.76 -21.61 -5.07
C GLU A 924 -34.24 -21.79 -5.15
N ALA A 925 -33.75 -23.01 -5.00
CA ALA A 925 -32.32 -23.32 -5.15
C ALA A 925 -31.83 -23.11 -6.59
N GLN A 926 -32.60 -23.57 -7.59
CA GLN A 926 -32.29 -23.44 -9.00
C GLN A 926 -32.11 -21.97 -9.40
N ALA A 927 -33.04 -21.09 -9.04
CA ALA A 927 -32.95 -19.68 -9.37
C ALA A 927 -31.65 -19.00 -8.80
N ARG A 928 -31.18 -19.45 -7.65
CA ARG A 928 -29.94 -19.00 -7.05
C ARG A 928 -28.71 -19.50 -7.83
N PHE A 929 -28.71 -20.77 -8.23
CA PHE A 929 -27.60 -21.36 -8.99
C PHE A 929 -27.51 -20.80 -10.41
N GLU A 930 -28.65 -20.57 -11.08
CA GLU A 930 -28.70 -19.90 -12.37
C GLU A 930 -28.11 -18.49 -12.30
N HIS A 931 -28.49 -17.71 -11.29
CA HIS A 931 -27.97 -16.37 -11.09
C HIS A 931 -26.43 -16.35 -10.88
N SER A 932 -25.87 -17.38 -10.24
CA SER A 932 -24.44 -17.52 -9.97
C SER A 932 -23.69 -18.38 -10.97
N ALA A 933 -24.33 -18.82 -12.07
CA ALA A 933 -23.77 -19.70 -13.12
C ALA A 933 -23.16 -21.02 -12.58
N GLN A 934 -23.73 -21.59 -11.52
CA GLN A 934 -23.27 -22.83 -10.87
C GLN A 934 -23.93 -24.06 -11.53
N LEU A 935 -23.38 -24.49 -12.63
CA LEU A 935 -24.01 -25.46 -13.53
C LEU A 935 -24.15 -26.86 -12.90
N ASP A 936 -23.18 -27.34 -12.09
CA ASP A 936 -23.26 -28.65 -11.44
C ASP A 936 -24.41 -28.75 -10.43
N SER A 937 -24.63 -27.67 -9.69
CA SER A 937 -25.73 -27.57 -8.73
C SER A 937 -27.06 -27.25 -9.41
N GLU A 938 -27.05 -26.47 -10.49
CA GLU A 938 -28.27 -26.08 -11.23
C GLU A 938 -28.97 -27.26 -11.87
N TRP A 939 -28.28 -28.16 -12.64
CA TRP A 939 -28.93 -29.31 -13.26
C TRP A 939 -29.50 -30.27 -12.22
N ARG A 940 -28.87 -30.39 -11.03
CA ARG A 940 -29.37 -31.22 -9.93
C ARG A 940 -30.66 -30.64 -9.37
N ALA A 941 -30.74 -29.31 -9.22
CA ALA A 941 -31.97 -28.63 -8.77
C ALA A 941 -33.13 -28.86 -9.77
N TRP A 942 -32.86 -28.74 -11.08
CA TRP A 942 -33.84 -29.09 -12.13
C TRP A 942 -34.27 -30.54 -12.08
N LEU A 943 -33.37 -31.52 -11.87
CA LEU A 943 -33.72 -32.93 -11.73
C LEU A 943 -34.59 -33.16 -10.48
N ILE A 944 -34.27 -32.54 -9.34
CA ILE A 944 -35.08 -32.67 -8.13
C ILE A 944 -36.49 -32.09 -8.36
N ALA A 945 -36.59 -30.96 -9.05
CA ALA A 945 -37.89 -30.37 -9.44
C ALA A 945 -38.66 -31.34 -10.35
N ALA A 946 -38.02 -31.98 -11.36
CA ALA A 946 -38.66 -32.97 -12.22
C ALA A 946 -39.14 -34.18 -11.45
N ARG A 947 -38.39 -34.71 -10.46
CA ARG A 947 -38.79 -35.79 -9.57
C ARG A 947 -39.99 -35.42 -8.69
N ALA A 948 -40.00 -34.17 -8.21
CA ALA A 948 -41.13 -33.63 -7.42
C ALA A 948 -42.40 -33.56 -8.28
N SER A 949 -42.31 -33.07 -9.52
CA SER A 949 -43.42 -33.01 -10.47
C SER A 949 -43.92 -34.41 -10.86
N GLN A 950 -43.00 -35.37 -11.01
CA GLN A 950 -43.36 -36.78 -11.23
C GLN A 950 -44.15 -37.36 -10.07
N LEU A 951 -43.76 -37.10 -8.82
CA LEU A 951 -44.52 -37.50 -7.61
C LEU A 951 -45.90 -36.85 -7.53
N ALA A 952 -46.03 -35.65 -8.08
CA ALA A 952 -47.30 -34.93 -8.18
C ALA A 952 -48.17 -35.34 -9.38
N ALA A 953 -47.69 -36.26 -10.21
CA ALA A 953 -48.30 -36.71 -11.47
C ALA A 953 -48.51 -35.59 -12.50
N ASP A 954 -47.61 -34.57 -12.51
CA ASP A 954 -47.58 -33.51 -13.51
C ASP A 954 -46.52 -33.84 -14.56
N GLU A 955 -46.94 -34.60 -15.58
CA GLU A 955 -46.04 -35.09 -16.65
C GLU A 955 -45.46 -33.93 -17.50
N SER A 956 -46.24 -32.86 -17.72
CA SER A 956 -45.79 -31.73 -18.52
C SER A 956 -44.64 -30.97 -17.83
N ALA A 957 -44.82 -30.63 -16.55
CA ALA A 957 -43.77 -29.97 -15.77
C ALA A 957 -42.56 -30.87 -15.57
N MET A 958 -42.74 -32.18 -15.33
CA MET A 958 -41.65 -33.15 -15.23
C MET A 958 -40.78 -33.15 -16.48
N HIS A 959 -41.40 -33.22 -17.68
CA HIS A 959 -40.68 -33.26 -18.96
C HIS A 959 -39.90 -31.94 -19.22
N ASP A 960 -40.52 -30.75 -18.98
CA ASP A 960 -39.84 -29.46 -19.13
C ASP A 960 -38.63 -29.38 -18.23
N GLN A 961 -38.78 -29.70 -16.95
CA GLN A 961 -37.70 -29.63 -15.96
C GLN A 961 -36.59 -30.64 -16.24
N ALA A 962 -36.92 -31.87 -16.67
CA ALA A 962 -35.91 -32.85 -17.08
C ALA A 962 -35.14 -32.41 -18.34
N SER A 963 -35.82 -31.73 -19.28
CA SER A 963 -35.20 -31.16 -20.48
C SER A 963 -34.22 -30.04 -20.12
N ARG A 964 -34.58 -29.17 -19.19
CA ARG A 964 -33.68 -28.14 -18.67
C ARG A 964 -32.45 -28.74 -17.97
N ALA A 965 -32.64 -29.77 -17.13
CA ALA A 965 -31.53 -30.49 -16.51
C ALA A 965 -30.55 -31.06 -17.56
N ALA A 966 -31.05 -31.67 -18.63
CA ALA A 966 -30.24 -32.19 -19.73
C ALA A 966 -29.51 -31.09 -20.50
N GLY A 967 -30.15 -29.94 -20.70
CA GLY A 967 -29.53 -28.76 -21.33
C GLY A 967 -28.35 -28.21 -20.51
N VAL A 968 -28.49 -28.08 -19.20
CA VAL A 968 -27.41 -27.61 -18.30
C VAL A 968 -26.24 -28.61 -18.28
N LEU A 969 -26.52 -29.91 -18.26
CA LEU A 969 -25.46 -30.94 -18.39
C LEU A 969 -24.65 -30.83 -19.71
N SER A 970 -25.31 -30.47 -20.80
CA SER A 970 -24.64 -30.23 -22.09
C SER A 970 -23.74 -28.97 -22.00
N ASN A 971 -24.16 -27.94 -21.29
CA ASN A 971 -23.36 -26.72 -21.06
C ASN A 971 -22.10 -27.07 -20.25
N ILE A 972 -22.17 -27.91 -19.23
CA ILE A 972 -21.02 -28.39 -18.46
C ILE A 972 -20.00 -29.06 -19.39
N GLN A 973 -20.44 -29.91 -20.33
CA GLN A 973 -19.55 -30.56 -21.27
C GLN A 973 -18.80 -29.56 -22.16
N GLN A 974 -19.47 -28.49 -22.57
CA GLN A 974 -18.83 -27.45 -23.39
C GLN A 974 -17.81 -26.65 -22.57
N TRP A 975 -18.10 -26.39 -21.31
CA TRP A 975 -17.24 -25.57 -20.42
C TRP A 975 -16.00 -26.33 -19.93
N TRP A 976 -16.18 -27.61 -19.48
CA TRP A 976 -15.06 -28.37 -18.90
C TRP A 976 -14.24 -29.13 -19.93
N GLY A 977 -14.75 -29.23 -21.16
CA GLY A 977 -14.20 -30.08 -22.22
C GLY A 977 -14.62 -31.55 -22.11
N ALA A 978 -14.42 -32.27 -23.22
CA ALA A 978 -14.93 -33.63 -23.35
C ALA A 978 -14.32 -34.64 -22.36
N ASP A 979 -13.01 -34.49 -22.09
CA ASP A 979 -12.28 -35.46 -21.25
C ASP A 979 -12.67 -35.30 -19.76
N ALA A 980 -12.66 -34.07 -19.22
CA ALA A 980 -13.08 -33.84 -17.84
C ALA A 980 -14.55 -34.20 -17.61
N TYR A 981 -15.41 -33.86 -18.56
CA TYR A 981 -16.83 -34.23 -18.48
C TYR A 981 -17.04 -35.73 -18.53
N ALA A 982 -16.28 -36.48 -19.34
CA ALA A 982 -16.42 -37.96 -19.43
C ALA A 982 -16.10 -38.61 -18.06
N ILE A 983 -15.08 -38.14 -17.36
CA ILE A 983 -14.70 -38.65 -16.04
C ILE A 983 -15.79 -38.30 -15.02
N TYR A 984 -16.24 -37.03 -14.99
CA TYR A 984 -17.33 -36.56 -14.14
C TYR A 984 -18.63 -37.38 -14.38
N ALA A 985 -19.02 -37.59 -15.65
CA ALA A 985 -20.21 -38.34 -16.03
C ALA A 985 -20.15 -39.84 -15.68
N ALA A 986 -18.95 -40.38 -15.43
CA ALA A 986 -18.73 -41.75 -14.95
C ALA A 986 -18.95 -41.89 -13.42
N ARG A 987 -19.13 -40.81 -12.67
CA ARG A 987 -19.44 -40.87 -11.23
C ARG A 987 -20.72 -41.65 -10.96
N PRO A 988 -20.77 -42.52 -9.92
CA PRO A 988 -21.94 -43.37 -9.62
C PRO A 988 -23.23 -42.59 -9.42
N ASP A 989 -23.20 -41.49 -8.69
CA ASP A 989 -24.37 -40.62 -8.46
C ASP A 989 -24.84 -39.95 -9.77
N VAL A 990 -23.92 -39.40 -10.57
CA VAL A 990 -24.24 -38.74 -11.84
C VAL A 990 -24.84 -39.72 -12.83
N GLN A 991 -24.31 -40.96 -12.93
CA GLN A 991 -24.87 -42.01 -13.78
C GLN A 991 -26.34 -42.37 -13.42
N ILE A 992 -26.64 -42.48 -12.14
CA ILE A 992 -28.00 -42.74 -11.66
C ILE A 992 -28.94 -41.59 -12.07
N TYR A 993 -28.54 -40.37 -11.82
CA TYR A 993 -29.33 -39.20 -12.12
C TYR A 993 -29.53 -38.98 -13.62
N ARG A 994 -28.51 -39.20 -14.42
CA ARG A 994 -28.64 -39.15 -15.91
C ARG A 994 -29.65 -40.16 -16.43
N ARG A 995 -29.61 -41.40 -15.92
CA ARG A 995 -30.61 -42.44 -16.30
C ARG A 995 -32.03 -41.97 -15.93
N GLN A 996 -32.23 -41.32 -14.78
CA GLN A 996 -33.52 -40.80 -14.41
C GLN A 996 -33.99 -39.71 -15.39
N ILE A 997 -33.10 -38.75 -15.76
CA ILE A 997 -33.42 -37.74 -16.77
C ILE A 997 -33.82 -38.40 -18.10
N GLU A 998 -33.03 -39.37 -18.59
CA GLU A 998 -33.31 -40.12 -19.85
C GLU A 998 -34.67 -40.82 -19.79
N GLN A 999 -34.99 -41.46 -18.67
CA GLN A 999 -36.30 -42.09 -18.46
C GLN A 999 -37.44 -41.10 -18.52
N MET A 1000 -37.35 -39.94 -17.84
CA MET A 1000 -38.39 -38.93 -17.85
C MET A 1000 -38.61 -38.30 -19.22
N LEU A 1001 -37.55 -38.18 -20.03
CA LEU A 1001 -37.62 -37.68 -21.40
C LEU A 1001 -38.21 -38.70 -22.39
N THR A 1002 -38.17 -40.01 -22.07
CA THR A 1002 -38.67 -41.09 -22.95
C THR A 1002 -40.14 -41.47 -22.66
N VAL A 1003 -40.69 -41.16 -21.49
CA VAL A 1003 -42.08 -41.47 -21.10
C VAL A 1003 -43.12 -40.70 -21.93
N SER A 1004 -42.76 -39.61 -22.59
CA SER A 1004 -43.67 -38.79 -23.42
C SER A 1004 -43.71 -39.17 -24.91
N LYS A 1005 -43.17 -40.31 -25.33
CA LYS A 1005 -43.34 -40.90 -26.66
C LYS A 1005 -44.21 -42.11 -26.54
#